data_301f727db2910b386906bcf7dc1fb1ca
#
_entry.id   301f727db2910b386906bcf7dc1fb1ca
#
_cell.length_a   1.000
_cell.length_b   1.000
_cell.length_c   1.000
_cell.angle_alpha   90.00
_cell.angle_beta   90.00
_cell.angle_gamma   90.00
#
_symmetry.space_group_name_H-M   'P 1'
#
loop_
_entity.id
_entity.type
_entity.pdbx_description
1 polymer ?
#
loop_
_entity_poly.entity_id
_entity_poly.type
_entity_poly.pdbx_seq_one_letter_code
_entity_poly.pdbx_strand_id
1 'polypeptide(L)'
;MKEFALRSPVQRTSPRELGPPPRLSPRGLSTPRLFLAPLLALLLGFGVVLELAARPVDVSLATLFPTERQAKTAVVINQVLERFHYRDFELSPAFAVATLEHYFDGLDPNRSFFLDRDIQRFLGSASRLDDDLAQGRVDVAFDIFRVYRMRVDDRVEFALGVLEGDFDFNKSEHYQFDRTKAPWPRNEAELDELWRKRVKNDYLTLKLADKDDAEIRKQLRKRYEGIRRRIHQFDADDVFQTFVNAYTQSLEPHTAYMSPSTSENFDISMRLSLEGIGAVLRADNEYTVIQRTIPGGPARQSGMVQTGDKIVGVAQGVDGEFDDVVGWRLQDVVDKIRGPKGSVVRLQLLPKAEISGGGRMREVSLVRNEIKLEDQAASSYVIDGPENAPDLRIGVIKVPAFYRDFRAESDGNRDFRSTTRDVRKLLAELQDQRVNGIVIDLRGNGGGSLTEATSLTGLFIKEGPVVQVKDSFGKIEVETDPDPELVYSGPLAVIVDRNSASASEIFAGAIQDYDRGLVVGEPTFGKGTVQTLVDLNRYVPGNELDLGRLRLTMAEFFRISGGSTQLKGVEPDILFDLGYDSDDHGERSLDNALPWSSIRPASYQTFNGVDLNVLRSRSVERTARDRGFRMLTRQGRMLTEIEARDLVSLREDERRQESKRRDKALKEERNEFLRSRDMEPVDEDADPIDEEALEKQQDVIDAIQVDEAARILADLIKHQGGAERPRAAMRD
;
A
#
# COMPACT_ATOMS: atom_id res chain seq x y z
N MET A 1 3.45 -5.01 23.10
CA MET A 1 4.33 -4.07 23.83
C MET A 1 3.57 -3.48 25.00
N LYS A 2 4.00 -3.76 26.23
CA LYS A 2 3.40 -3.15 27.42
C LYS A 2 3.75 -1.67 27.44
N GLU A 3 2.75 -0.84 27.72
CA GLU A 3 2.86 0.60 27.85
C GLU A 3 4.06 1.03 28.70
N PHE A 4 4.94 1.85 28.15
CA PHE A 4 5.88 2.63 28.93
C PHE A 4 5.14 3.82 29.56
N ALA A 5 4.53 3.57 30.74
CA ALA A 5 3.98 4.63 31.58
C ALA A 5 5.12 5.31 32.36
N LEU A 6 5.39 6.54 32.05
CA LEU A 6 6.24 7.45 32.86
C LEU A 6 5.55 7.69 34.22
N ARG A 7 6.13 7.13 35.28
CA ARG A 7 5.80 7.48 36.66
C ARG A 7 6.59 8.71 37.07
N SER A 8 5.88 9.81 37.31
CA SER A 8 6.37 10.90 38.18
C SER A 8 5.64 10.83 39.51
N PRO A 9 6.31 11.02 40.65
CA PRO A 9 5.66 10.99 41.95
C PRO A 9 5.05 12.36 42.28
N VAL A 10 3.72 12.45 42.37
CA VAL A 10 3.04 13.59 42.97
C VAL A 10 2.47 13.18 44.30
N GLN A 11 2.88 13.87 45.34
CA GLN A 11 2.43 13.73 46.70
C GLN A 11 0.93 14.01 46.83
N ARG A 12 0.24 13.13 47.55
CA ARG A 12 -1.17 13.29 47.98
C ARG A 12 -1.26 14.38 49.04
N THR A 13 -2.09 15.38 48.81
CA THR A 13 -2.74 16.15 49.86
C THR A 13 -4.26 16.06 49.68
N SER A 14 -4.95 15.73 50.75
CA SER A 14 -6.39 15.49 50.82
C SER A 14 -7.22 16.76 50.67
N PRO A 15 -8.47 16.69 50.18
CA PRO A 15 -9.33 17.86 50.00
C PRO A 15 -10.08 18.24 51.25
N ARG A 16 -10.14 19.53 51.58
CA ARG A 16 -11.09 20.13 52.52
C ARG A 16 -12.39 20.44 51.80
N GLU A 17 -13.48 19.99 52.40
CA GLU A 17 -14.85 20.34 52.05
C GLU A 17 -15.12 21.85 52.24
N LEU A 18 -15.81 22.48 51.30
CA LEU A 18 -16.47 23.77 51.45
C LEU A 18 -17.89 23.67 50.87
N GLY A 19 -18.83 24.00 51.73
CA GLY A 19 -20.26 23.88 51.49
C GLY A 19 -20.86 24.96 50.54
N PRO A 20 -22.16 24.88 50.25
CA PRO A 20 -22.79 25.57 49.13
C PRO A 20 -23.20 27.04 49.48
N PRO A 21 -23.26 27.96 48.49
CA PRO A 21 -23.71 29.32 48.66
C PRO A 21 -25.26 29.43 48.60
N PRO A 22 -25.85 30.47 49.24
CA PRO A 22 -27.27 30.57 49.46
C PRO A 22 -28.08 31.14 48.28
N ARG A 23 -29.33 30.68 48.21
CA ARG A 23 -30.37 31.20 47.29
C ARG A 23 -30.84 32.57 47.67
N LEU A 24 -31.04 33.47 46.71
CA LEU A 24 -31.87 34.67 46.85
C LEU A 24 -32.98 34.66 45.78
N SER A 25 -34.20 34.79 46.24
CA SER A 25 -35.42 34.84 45.45
C SER A 25 -35.91 36.31 45.24
N PRO A 26 -36.93 36.56 44.38
CA PRO A 26 -37.13 37.82 43.68
C PRO A 26 -38.16 38.73 44.30
N ARG A 27 -38.05 40.05 44.05
CA ARG A 27 -39.10 41.07 44.10
C ARG A 27 -38.82 42.04 42.97
N GLY A 28 -39.64 42.35 42.04
CA GLY A 28 -41.05 42.79 41.98
C GLY A 28 -41.09 44.26 41.70
N LEU A 29 -41.88 44.65 40.69
CA LEU A 29 -42.52 45.98 40.44
C LEU A 29 -41.91 46.76 39.23
N SER A 30 -42.71 46.82 38.24
CA SER A 30 -43.70 47.78 37.69
C SER A 30 -43.19 48.62 36.51
N THR A 31 -43.95 48.49 35.43
CA THR A 31 -44.00 49.36 34.24
C THR A 31 -44.45 50.83 34.55
N PRO A 32 -44.13 51.79 33.65
CA PRO A 32 -45.14 52.12 32.67
C PRO A 32 -44.63 52.44 31.23
N ARG A 33 -45.62 52.43 30.37
CA ARG A 33 -45.61 52.72 28.93
C ARG A 33 -45.21 54.18 28.61
N LEU A 34 -44.64 54.44 27.40
CA LEU A 34 -45.24 55.31 26.37
C LEU A 34 -44.29 55.55 25.16
N PHE A 35 -44.84 55.32 23.96
CA PHE A 35 -44.79 56.04 22.68
C PHE A 35 -43.57 56.18 21.79
N LEU A 36 -43.76 55.64 20.58
CA LEU A 36 -43.67 56.17 19.21
C LEU A 36 -42.27 56.27 18.49
N ALA A 37 -42.25 55.45 17.51
CA ALA A 37 -42.00 55.68 16.06
C ALA A 37 -40.50 55.78 15.54
N PRO A 38 -40.25 55.56 14.26
CA PRO A 38 -39.25 54.62 13.80
C PRO A 38 -38.03 55.34 13.22
N LEU A 39 -36.85 54.76 13.44
CA LEU A 39 -35.68 55.17 12.66
C LEU A 39 -34.97 53.93 12.13
N LEU A 40 -34.96 53.85 10.82
CA LEU A 40 -34.22 52.96 9.96
C LEU A 40 -32.75 52.93 10.40
N ALA A 41 -32.30 51.80 10.95
CA ALA A 41 -30.87 51.55 11.13
C ALA A 41 -30.54 50.22 10.47
N LEU A 42 -29.87 50.29 9.35
CA LEU A 42 -29.17 49.24 8.68
C LEU A 42 -28.18 48.60 9.66
N LEU A 43 -28.51 47.47 10.25
CA LEU A 43 -27.55 46.57 10.87
C LEU A 43 -27.13 45.59 9.84
N LEU A 44 -25.98 45.86 9.24
CA LEU A 44 -25.11 44.88 8.55
C LEU A 44 -24.78 43.78 9.56
N GLY A 45 -25.62 42.74 9.58
CA GLY A 45 -25.25 41.46 10.15
C GLY A 45 -24.16 40.86 9.29
N PHE A 46 -22.92 40.94 9.72
CA PHE A 46 -21.86 40.05 9.23
C PHE A 46 -22.21 38.63 9.70
N GLY A 47 -23.07 37.98 8.94
CA GLY A 47 -23.11 36.53 8.92
C GLY A 47 -21.83 36.08 8.24
N VAL A 48 -20.89 35.55 9.02
CA VAL A 48 -19.84 34.72 8.49
C VAL A 48 -20.53 33.47 7.95
N VAL A 49 -20.97 33.52 6.71
CA VAL A 49 -21.22 32.34 5.91
C VAL A 49 -19.83 31.74 5.72
N LEU A 50 -19.51 30.69 6.48
CA LEU A 50 -18.48 29.75 6.07
C LEU A 50 -18.99 29.17 4.74
N GLU A 51 -18.63 29.81 3.63
CA GLU A 51 -18.60 29.16 2.34
C GLU A 51 -17.67 27.98 2.51
N LEU A 52 -18.24 26.78 2.64
CA LEU A 52 -17.55 25.55 2.27
C LEU A 52 -17.40 25.62 0.76
N ALA A 53 -16.41 26.40 0.32
CA ALA A 53 -16.04 26.47 -1.10
C ALA A 53 -15.74 25.04 -1.57
N ALA A 54 -16.41 24.61 -2.62
CA ALA A 54 -16.03 23.45 -3.39
C ALA A 54 -14.52 23.50 -3.61
N ARG A 55 -13.80 22.42 -3.32
CA ARG A 55 -12.34 22.41 -3.52
C ARG A 55 -12.07 22.71 -4.99
N PRO A 56 -11.25 23.71 -5.31
CA PRO A 56 -11.00 24.05 -6.71
C PRO A 56 -10.34 22.89 -7.41
N VAL A 57 -10.79 22.59 -8.61
CA VAL A 57 -10.15 21.60 -9.52
C VAL A 57 -8.67 21.96 -9.78
N ASP A 58 -8.31 23.23 -9.61
CA ASP A 58 -6.98 23.79 -9.78
C ASP A 58 -6.59 24.63 -8.57
N VAL A 59 -5.63 24.13 -7.79
CA VAL A 59 -5.09 24.81 -6.61
C VAL A 59 -4.25 26.01 -7.06
N SER A 60 -4.59 27.21 -6.61
CA SER A 60 -3.82 28.42 -6.96
C SER A 60 -2.41 28.38 -6.37
N LEU A 61 -1.42 28.78 -7.17
CA LEU A 61 -0.05 28.97 -6.66
C LEU A 61 0.01 29.98 -5.49
N ALA A 62 -0.96 30.89 -5.40
CA ALA A 62 -1.07 31.87 -4.33
C ALA A 62 -1.49 31.24 -2.98
N THR A 63 -1.96 30.00 -2.95
CA THR A 63 -2.32 29.26 -1.73
C THR A 63 -1.31 28.18 -1.34
N LEU A 64 -0.30 27.94 -2.18
CA LEU A 64 0.75 26.96 -1.94
C LEU A 64 1.88 27.54 -1.06
N PHE A 65 1.61 27.65 0.24
CA PHE A 65 2.58 28.09 1.26
C PHE A 65 2.48 27.17 2.48
N PRO A 66 3.58 27.07 3.27
CA PRO A 66 3.54 26.32 4.53
C PRO A 66 2.48 26.88 5.47
N THR A 67 1.73 26.01 6.09
CA THR A 67 0.75 26.34 7.14
C THR A 67 1.41 26.25 8.53
N GLU A 68 0.82 26.91 9.55
CA GLU A 68 1.29 26.79 10.93
C GLU A 68 1.29 25.32 11.42
N ARG A 69 0.31 24.53 11.00
CA ARG A 69 0.25 23.10 11.30
C ARG A 69 1.47 22.37 10.76
N GLN A 70 1.82 22.59 9.49
CA GLN A 70 2.94 21.95 8.83
C GLN A 70 4.28 22.34 9.45
N ALA A 71 4.44 23.62 9.80
CA ALA A 71 5.64 24.10 10.52
C ALA A 71 5.79 23.39 11.89
N LYS A 72 4.71 23.29 12.67
CA LYS A 72 4.73 22.55 13.94
C LYS A 72 5.02 21.07 13.74
N THR A 73 4.40 20.45 12.73
CA THR A 73 4.61 19.04 12.41
C THR A 73 6.08 18.77 12.08
N ALA A 74 6.73 19.60 11.28
CA ALA A 74 8.14 19.46 10.93
C ALA A 74 9.05 19.49 12.16
N VAL A 75 8.84 20.44 13.08
CA VAL A 75 9.58 20.53 14.36
C VAL A 75 9.41 19.25 15.19
N VAL A 76 8.16 18.78 15.33
CA VAL A 76 7.89 17.57 16.12
C VAL A 76 8.51 16.33 15.48
N ILE A 77 8.42 16.20 14.16
CA ILE A 77 9.07 15.08 13.44
C ILE A 77 10.57 15.09 13.70
N ASN A 78 11.25 16.25 13.56
CA ASN A 78 12.68 16.33 13.82
C ASN A 78 13.03 15.88 15.24
N GLN A 79 12.32 16.38 16.25
CA GLN A 79 12.53 15.99 17.66
C GLN A 79 12.30 14.50 17.91
N VAL A 80 11.31 13.90 17.25
CA VAL A 80 11.01 12.47 17.36
C VAL A 80 12.09 11.64 16.69
N LEU A 81 12.57 12.05 15.52
CA LEU A 81 13.66 11.38 14.81
C LEU A 81 14.95 11.40 15.63
N GLU A 82 15.41 12.56 16.09
CA GLU A 82 16.61 12.71 16.90
C GLU A 82 16.59 11.86 18.17
N ARG A 83 15.41 11.67 18.76
CA ARG A 83 15.30 11.01 20.06
C ARG A 83 15.06 9.50 19.98
N PHE A 84 14.35 9.03 18.96
CA PHE A 84 13.76 7.69 18.97
C PHE A 84 14.07 6.85 17.73
N HIS A 85 14.65 7.44 16.67
CA HIS A 85 14.98 6.67 15.47
C HIS A 85 16.03 5.61 15.78
N TYR A 86 15.93 4.43 15.14
CA TYR A 86 16.86 3.32 15.35
C TYR A 86 18.29 3.66 14.94
N ARG A 87 18.46 4.37 13.82
CA ARG A 87 19.75 4.87 13.37
C ARG A 87 20.05 6.19 14.07
N ASP A 88 21.25 6.35 14.63
CA ASP A 88 21.70 7.66 15.10
C ASP A 88 21.54 8.69 14.00
N PHE A 89 20.88 9.78 14.31
CA PHE A 89 20.55 10.82 13.38
C PHE A 89 21.09 12.17 13.89
N GLU A 90 21.81 12.84 13.02
CA GLU A 90 22.23 14.22 13.21
C GLU A 90 21.88 15.03 11.96
N LEU A 91 21.10 16.08 12.17
CA LEU A 91 20.74 17.00 11.10
C LEU A 91 21.98 17.79 10.67
N SER A 92 22.48 17.52 9.47
CA SER A 92 23.72 18.07 8.94
C SER A 92 23.52 18.63 7.53
N PRO A 93 24.42 19.54 7.05
CA PRO A 93 24.36 20.03 5.68
C PRO A 93 24.42 18.94 4.62
N ALA A 94 25.16 17.85 4.85
CA ALA A 94 25.20 16.71 3.94
C ALA A 94 23.85 15.97 3.87
N PHE A 95 23.20 15.82 5.02
CA PHE A 95 21.87 15.24 5.08
C PHE A 95 20.80 16.14 4.43
N ALA A 96 20.94 17.46 4.58
CA ALA A 96 20.08 18.43 3.92
C ALA A 96 20.17 18.35 2.38
N VAL A 97 21.40 18.15 1.84
CA VAL A 97 21.60 17.92 0.40
C VAL A 97 20.87 16.64 -0.04
N ALA A 98 21.08 15.52 0.68
CA ALA A 98 20.41 14.24 0.36
C ALA A 98 18.88 14.37 0.39
N THR A 99 18.34 15.13 1.35
CA THR A 99 16.89 15.42 1.43
C THR A 99 16.38 16.12 0.16
N LEU A 100 17.10 17.14 -0.32
CA LEU A 100 16.70 17.84 -1.55
C LEU A 100 16.83 16.94 -2.77
N GLU A 101 17.87 16.13 -2.87
CA GLU A 101 18.04 15.16 -3.96
C GLU A 101 16.88 14.16 -3.98
N HIS A 102 16.54 13.55 -2.84
CA HIS A 102 15.37 12.67 -2.74
C HIS A 102 14.06 13.38 -3.08
N TYR A 103 13.91 14.66 -2.71
CA TYR A 103 12.70 15.41 -3.04
C TYR A 103 12.60 15.68 -4.53
N PHE A 104 13.70 16.02 -5.21
CA PHE A 104 13.74 16.17 -6.66
C PHE A 104 13.43 14.85 -7.37
N ASP A 105 14.06 13.75 -6.96
CA ASP A 105 13.81 12.42 -7.53
C ASP A 105 12.37 11.95 -7.24
N GLY A 106 11.78 12.31 -6.11
CA GLY A 106 10.38 12.05 -5.79
C GLY A 106 9.38 12.82 -6.66
N LEU A 107 9.70 14.06 -7.04
CA LEU A 107 8.87 14.87 -7.93
C LEU A 107 9.06 14.50 -9.42
N ASP A 108 10.28 14.23 -9.83
CA ASP A 108 10.66 13.96 -11.22
C ASP A 108 11.62 12.76 -11.33
N PRO A 109 11.15 11.53 -11.03
CA PRO A 109 12.02 10.35 -10.97
C PRO A 109 12.72 10.05 -12.30
N ASN A 110 12.12 10.42 -13.42
CA ASN A 110 12.69 10.24 -14.75
C ASN A 110 13.48 11.45 -15.27
N ARG A 111 13.73 12.45 -14.42
CA ARG A 111 14.51 13.64 -14.74
C ARG A 111 14.12 14.25 -16.09
N SER A 112 12.81 14.47 -16.25
CA SER A 112 12.18 14.86 -17.50
C SER A 112 11.44 16.21 -17.45
N PHE A 113 11.43 16.87 -16.28
CA PHE A 113 10.81 18.19 -16.11
C PHE A 113 11.82 19.24 -15.68
N PHE A 114 12.60 18.99 -14.62
CA PHE A 114 13.60 19.94 -14.14
C PHE A 114 14.80 20.04 -15.08
N LEU A 115 15.43 21.19 -15.05
CA LEU A 115 16.75 21.44 -15.64
C LEU A 115 17.83 21.38 -14.55
N ASP A 116 19.05 21.00 -14.92
CA ASP A 116 20.20 20.98 -14.01
C ASP A 116 20.37 22.32 -13.25
N ARG A 117 20.16 23.45 -13.91
CA ARG A 117 20.22 24.77 -13.26
C ARG A 117 19.17 24.96 -12.16
N ASP A 118 18.00 24.34 -12.26
CA ASP A 118 16.95 24.39 -11.25
C ASP A 118 17.43 23.64 -10.02
N ILE A 119 18.01 22.45 -10.22
CA ILE A 119 18.60 21.61 -9.16
C ILE A 119 19.74 22.34 -8.45
N GLN A 120 20.73 22.85 -9.21
CA GLN A 120 21.91 23.54 -8.66
C GLN A 120 21.54 24.79 -7.86
N ARG A 121 20.50 25.52 -8.31
CA ARG A 121 19.99 26.70 -7.59
C ARG A 121 19.56 26.36 -6.16
N PHE A 122 18.81 25.28 -5.98
CA PHE A 122 18.28 24.90 -4.67
C PHE A 122 19.34 24.18 -3.82
N LEU A 123 20.18 23.33 -4.41
CA LEU A 123 21.30 22.70 -3.72
C LEU A 123 22.30 23.75 -3.19
N GLY A 124 22.48 24.87 -3.90
CA GLY A 124 23.31 26.00 -3.43
C GLY A 124 22.79 26.65 -2.14
N SER A 125 21.51 26.44 -1.78
CA SER A 125 20.91 26.94 -0.52
C SER A 125 20.77 25.86 0.56
N ALA A 126 21.18 24.62 0.29
CA ALA A 126 21.02 23.48 1.20
C ALA A 126 21.74 23.67 2.57
N SER A 127 22.80 24.51 2.61
CA SER A 127 23.56 24.78 3.83
C SER A 127 22.77 25.47 4.97
N ARG A 128 21.52 25.86 4.72
CA ARG A 128 20.62 26.43 5.76
C ARG A 128 19.41 25.56 6.02
N LEU A 129 19.22 24.50 5.22
CA LEU A 129 18.04 23.66 5.32
C LEU A 129 17.98 22.90 6.64
N ASP A 130 19.12 22.50 7.18
CA ASP A 130 19.23 21.88 8.50
C ASP A 130 18.66 22.80 9.60
N ASP A 131 19.11 24.04 9.66
CA ASP A 131 18.59 25.06 10.57
C ASP A 131 17.12 25.38 10.32
N ASP A 132 16.70 25.41 9.06
CA ASP A 132 15.31 25.69 8.66
C ASP A 132 14.37 24.57 9.11
N LEU A 133 14.73 23.31 8.88
CA LEU A 133 13.95 22.14 9.33
C LEU A 133 13.85 22.08 10.86
N ALA A 134 14.95 22.31 11.57
CA ALA A 134 14.95 22.37 13.05
C ALA A 134 13.96 23.42 13.60
N GLN A 135 13.70 24.49 12.84
CA GLN A 135 12.79 25.57 13.20
C GLN A 135 11.40 25.47 12.53
N GLY A 136 11.13 24.38 11.81
CA GLY A 136 9.87 24.15 11.11
C GLY A 136 9.66 25.02 9.87
N ARG A 137 10.74 25.61 9.33
CA ARG A 137 10.69 26.35 8.07
C ARG A 137 10.86 25.36 6.91
N VAL A 138 9.79 25.17 6.16
CA VAL A 138 9.71 24.23 5.03
C VAL A 138 9.43 24.95 3.70
N ASP A 139 9.67 26.26 3.64
CA ASP A 139 9.37 27.10 2.46
C ASP A 139 10.06 26.59 1.19
N VAL A 140 11.28 26.04 1.32
CA VAL A 140 12.05 25.49 0.20
C VAL A 140 11.28 24.40 -0.56
N ALA A 141 10.50 23.58 0.14
CA ALA A 141 9.68 22.55 -0.48
C ALA A 141 8.65 23.16 -1.45
N PHE A 142 8.00 24.23 -1.00
CA PHE A 142 6.99 24.94 -1.79
C PHE A 142 7.62 25.72 -2.97
N ASP A 143 8.82 26.29 -2.74
CA ASP A 143 9.55 26.97 -3.81
C ASP A 143 9.97 25.99 -4.92
N ILE A 144 10.48 24.83 -4.57
CA ILE A 144 10.81 23.77 -5.52
C ILE A 144 9.56 23.30 -6.25
N PHE A 145 8.45 23.05 -5.52
CA PHE A 145 7.21 22.57 -6.11
C PHE A 145 6.61 23.62 -7.09
N ARG A 146 6.69 24.91 -6.80
CA ARG A 146 6.25 25.95 -7.74
C ARG A 146 7.06 25.92 -9.04
N VAL A 147 8.39 25.71 -8.95
CA VAL A 147 9.22 25.53 -10.15
C VAL A 147 8.83 24.25 -10.88
N TYR A 148 8.62 23.15 -10.18
CA TYR A 148 8.17 21.89 -10.76
C TYR A 148 6.86 22.07 -11.54
N ARG A 149 5.85 22.66 -10.92
CA ARG A 149 4.55 22.91 -11.56
C ARG A 149 4.69 23.75 -12.83
N MET A 150 5.49 24.82 -12.79
CA MET A 150 5.78 25.63 -13.98
C MET A 150 6.46 24.80 -15.09
N ARG A 151 7.43 23.95 -14.73
CA ARG A 151 8.10 23.06 -15.67
C ARG A 151 7.13 22.04 -16.28
N VAL A 152 6.20 21.51 -15.49
CA VAL A 152 5.15 20.62 -16.00
C VAL A 152 4.26 21.34 -17.01
N ASP A 153 3.85 22.57 -16.73
CA ASP A 153 3.05 23.37 -17.65
C ASP A 153 3.79 23.59 -18.99
N ASP A 154 5.05 24.03 -18.93
CA ASP A 154 5.90 24.23 -20.12
C ASP A 154 6.04 22.93 -20.93
N ARG A 155 6.24 21.80 -20.27
CA ARG A 155 6.44 20.50 -20.93
C ARG A 155 5.16 19.94 -21.53
N VAL A 156 4.02 20.13 -20.87
CA VAL A 156 2.72 19.72 -21.43
C VAL A 156 2.38 20.58 -22.66
N GLU A 157 2.60 21.88 -22.61
CA GLU A 157 2.37 22.76 -23.76
C GLU A 157 3.27 22.38 -24.96
N PHE A 158 4.57 22.13 -24.69
CA PHE A 158 5.50 21.62 -25.67
C PHE A 158 5.05 20.31 -26.31
N ALA A 159 4.65 19.33 -25.45
CA ALA A 159 4.20 18.02 -25.90
C ALA A 159 2.94 18.12 -26.80
N LEU A 160 1.99 18.97 -26.42
CA LEU A 160 0.79 19.22 -27.22
C LEU A 160 1.16 19.86 -28.57
N GLY A 161 2.14 20.77 -28.60
CA GLY A 161 2.66 21.34 -29.83
C GLY A 161 3.34 20.32 -30.74
N VAL A 162 4.17 19.43 -30.17
CA VAL A 162 4.81 18.34 -30.92
C VAL A 162 3.78 17.35 -31.46
N LEU A 163 2.68 17.12 -30.73
CA LEU A 163 1.62 16.21 -31.14
C LEU A 163 0.83 16.69 -32.38
N GLU A 164 0.84 17.99 -32.70
CA GLU A 164 0.21 18.52 -33.92
C GLU A 164 1.05 18.26 -35.18
N GLY A 165 2.34 17.95 -35.02
CA GLY A 165 3.24 17.65 -36.14
C GLY A 165 3.17 16.21 -36.63
N ASP A 166 3.91 15.91 -37.69
CA ASP A 166 4.07 14.57 -38.24
C ASP A 166 5.33 13.91 -37.69
N PHE A 167 5.28 12.56 -37.52
CA PHE A 167 6.39 11.78 -37.08
C PHE A 167 6.97 10.89 -38.18
N ASP A 168 8.28 10.96 -38.37
CA ASP A 168 9.01 10.03 -39.26
C ASP A 168 9.47 8.81 -38.46
N PHE A 169 8.75 7.70 -38.59
CA PHE A 169 9.06 6.44 -37.93
C PHE A 169 10.07 5.57 -38.68
N ASN A 170 10.62 6.03 -39.80
CA ASN A 170 11.70 5.33 -40.49
C ASN A 170 13.09 5.79 -40.02
N LYS A 171 13.15 6.94 -39.32
CA LYS A 171 14.39 7.49 -38.80
C LYS A 171 14.93 6.64 -37.65
N SER A 172 16.21 6.27 -37.74
CA SER A 172 16.90 5.51 -36.66
C SER A 172 17.14 6.43 -35.44
N GLU A 173 16.26 6.39 -34.50
CA GLU A 173 16.30 7.11 -33.23
C GLU A 173 15.96 6.18 -32.09
N HIS A 174 16.48 6.49 -30.89
CA HIS A 174 16.17 5.78 -29.66
C HIS A 174 15.66 6.76 -28.60
N TYR A 175 14.77 6.25 -27.74
CA TYR A 175 14.26 6.96 -26.56
C TYR A 175 14.68 6.22 -25.30
N GLN A 176 15.31 6.93 -24.36
CA GLN A 176 15.61 6.43 -23.03
C GLN A 176 14.38 6.63 -22.15
N PHE A 177 13.69 5.54 -21.85
CA PHE A 177 12.45 5.57 -21.05
C PHE A 177 12.72 5.46 -19.55
N ASP A 178 13.74 4.71 -19.13
CA ASP A 178 14.26 4.76 -17.78
C ASP A 178 15.41 5.77 -17.72
N ARG A 179 15.18 6.84 -16.97
CA ARG A 179 16.12 7.93 -16.76
C ARG A 179 16.43 8.20 -15.31
N THR A 180 16.05 7.31 -14.41
CA THR A 180 16.25 7.43 -12.96
C THR A 180 17.71 7.73 -12.61
N LYS A 181 18.67 7.15 -13.34
CA LYS A 181 20.12 7.35 -13.19
C LYS A 181 20.74 8.30 -14.23
N ALA A 182 19.94 8.88 -15.14
CA ALA A 182 20.46 9.80 -16.15
C ALA A 182 20.78 11.17 -15.55
N PRO A 183 21.69 11.98 -16.15
CA PRO A 183 21.90 13.35 -15.74
C PRO A 183 20.66 14.22 -16.01
N TRP A 184 20.47 15.25 -15.20
CA TRP A 184 19.45 16.28 -15.45
C TRP A 184 19.74 17.00 -16.79
N PRO A 185 18.72 17.34 -17.60
CA PRO A 185 18.89 18.11 -18.83
C PRO A 185 19.54 19.47 -18.54
N ARG A 186 20.60 19.79 -19.28
CA ARG A 186 21.40 21.03 -19.03
C ARG A 186 20.68 22.29 -19.48
N ASN A 187 19.82 22.19 -20.49
CA ASN A 187 19.11 23.31 -21.08
C ASN A 187 17.80 22.88 -21.73
N GLU A 188 16.97 23.87 -22.14
CA GLU A 188 15.69 23.61 -22.77
C GLU A 188 15.83 22.78 -24.06
N ALA A 189 16.87 22.97 -24.86
CA ALA A 189 17.01 22.22 -26.10
C ALA A 189 17.21 20.71 -25.88
N GLU A 190 17.98 20.33 -24.84
CA GLU A 190 18.08 18.91 -24.44
C GLU A 190 16.76 18.38 -23.92
N LEU A 191 16.04 19.17 -23.12
CA LEU A 191 14.73 18.81 -22.57
C LEU A 191 13.66 18.73 -23.67
N ASP A 192 13.68 19.65 -24.65
CA ASP A 192 12.79 19.63 -25.82
C ASP A 192 13.01 18.38 -26.68
N GLU A 193 14.28 18.00 -26.92
CA GLU A 193 14.60 16.79 -27.67
C GLU A 193 14.17 15.52 -26.91
N LEU A 194 14.34 15.50 -25.59
CA LEU A 194 13.83 14.41 -24.74
C LEU A 194 12.31 14.27 -24.89
N TRP A 195 11.56 15.38 -24.76
CA TRP A 195 10.11 15.36 -24.86
C TRP A 195 9.61 15.08 -26.27
N ARG A 196 10.29 15.57 -27.32
CA ARG A 196 10.00 15.18 -28.69
C ARG A 196 10.06 13.66 -28.89
N LYS A 197 11.12 13.02 -28.35
CA LYS A 197 11.27 11.57 -28.41
C LYS A 197 10.23 10.84 -27.56
N ARG A 198 9.89 11.37 -26.39
CA ARG A 198 8.83 10.84 -25.53
C ARG A 198 7.49 10.84 -26.25
N VAL A 199 7.08 11.96 -26.83
CA VAL A 199 5.82 12.08 -27.57
C VAL A 199 5.80 11.14 -28.77
N LYS A 200 6.93 11.05 -29.53
CA LYS A 200 7.07 10.11 -30.63
C LYS A 200 6.95 8.65 -30.17
N ASN A 201 7.53 8.29 -29.03
CA ASN A 201 7.41 6.94 -28.44
C ASN A 201 5.97 6.65 -28.01
N ASP A 202 5.31 7.58 -27.33
CA ASP A 202 3.93 7.42 -26.88
C ASP A 202 2.98 7.25 -28.06
N TYR A 203 3.20 8.04 -29.13
CA TYR A 203 2.46 7.92 -30.39
C TYR A 203 2.70 6.55 -31.04
N LEU A 204 3.97 6.13 -31.18
CA LEU A 204 4.33 4.85 -31.77
C LEU A 204 3.71 3.68 -31.00
N THR A 205 3.69 3.74 -29.68
CA THR A 205 3.09 2.70 -28.82
C THR A 205 1.61 2.51 -29.14
N LEU A 206 0.84 3.59 -29.28
CA LEU A 206 -0.58 3.50 -29.64
C LEU A 206 -0.80 3.09 -31.11
N LYS A 207 0.10 3.50 -32.01
CA LYS A 207 0.07 3.07 -33.42
C LYS A 207 0.34 1.57 -33.56
N LEU A 208 1.20 1.00 -32.72
CA LEU A 208 1.47 -0.44 -32.68
C LEU A 208 0.28 -1.24 -32.16
N ALA A 209 -0.64 -0.61 -31.42
CA ALA A 209 -1.94 -1.15 -31.02
C ALA A 209 -3.04 -0.90 -32.08
N ASP A 210 -2.64 -0.63 -33.34
CA ASP A 210 -3.48 -0.45 -34.54
C ASP A 210 -4.56 0.65 -34.41
N LYS A 211 -4.35 1.67 -33.54
CA LYS A 211 -5.21 2.84 -33.42
C LYS A 211 -4.97 3.82 -34.58
N ASP A 212 -6.04 4.49 -35.02
CA ASP A 212 -5.93 5.53 -36.04
C ASP A 212 -5.32 6.84 -35.50
N ASP A 213 -4.84 7.68 -36.41
CA ASP A 213 -4.14 8.94 -36.09
C ASP A 213 -4.99 9.88 -35.22
N ALA A 214 -6.28 10.02 -35.52
CA ALA A 214 -7.17 10.92 -34.79
C ALA A 214 -7.42 10.42 -33.35
N GLU A 215 -7.60 9.13 -33.17
CA GLU A 215 -7.75 8.49 -31.88
C GLU A 215 -6.47 8.62 -31.04
N ILE A 216 -5.29 8.37 -31.65
CA ILE A 216 -3.99 8.49 -31.00
C ILE A 216 -3.80 9.91 -30.47
N ARG A 217 -3.96 10.93 -31.34
CA ARG A 217 -3.81 12.34 -30.94
C ARG A 217 -4.78 12.73 -29.84
N LYS A 218 -6.05 12.32 -29.95
CA LYS A 218 -7.06 12.56 -28.91
C LYS A 218 -6.67 11.94 -27.58
N GLN A 219 -6.20 10.68 -27.58
CA GLN A 219 -5.81 9.97 -26.38
C GLN A 219 -4.56 10.57 -25.73
N LEU A 220 -3.54 10.92 -26.52
CA LEU A 220 -2.31 11.54 -26.01
C LEU A 220 -2.55 12.96 -25.50
N ARG A 221 -3.36 13.77 -26.16
CA ARG A 221 -3.79 15.08 -25.64
C ARG A 221 -4.40 14.93 -24.25
N LYS A 222 -5.36 14.03 -24.10
CA LYS A 222 -5.99 13.74 -22.80
C LYS A 222 -4.99 13.28 -21.75
N ARG A 223 -4.00 12.46 -22.14
CA ARG A 223 -2.93 11.98 -21.25
C ARG A 223 -2.08 13.13 -20.73
N TYR A 224 -1.59 14.01 -21.62
CA TYR A 224 -0.72 15.13 -21.23
C TYR A 224 -1.48 16.20 -20.42
N GLU A 225 -2.69 16.55 -20.82
CA GLU A 225 -3.58 17.41 -20.02
C GLU A 225 -3.89 16.81 -18.66
N GLY A 226 -4.02 15.47 -18.57
CA GLY A 226 -4.20 14.74 -17.32
C GLY A 226 -2.98 14.83 -16.40
N ILE A 227 -1.74 14.84 -16.93
CA ILE A 227 -0.52 15.08 -16.14
C ILE A 227 -0.59 16.46 -15.49
N ARG A 228 -0.82 17.52 -16.29
CA ARG A 228 -0.95 18.90 -15.82
C ARG A 228 -2.02 19.01 -14.73
N ARG A 229 -3.22 18.48 -14.98
CA ARG A 229 -4.33 18.53 -14.04
C ARG A 229 -3.98 17.88 -12.69
N ARG A 230 -3.35 16.70 -12.67
CA ARG A 230 -2.94 16.04 -11.42
C ARG A 230 -1.98 16.90 -10.62
N ILE A 231 -0.99 17.53 -11.26
CA ILE A 231 -0.03 18.39 -10.55
C ILE A 231 -0.69 19.69 -10.05
N HIS A 232 -1.65 20.22 -10.80
CA HIS A 232 -2.42 21.40 -10.37
C HIS A 232 -3.38 21.14 -9.22
N GLN A 233 -3.71 19.88 -8.95
CA GLN A 233 -4.55 19.47 -7.81
C GLN A 233 -3.76 19.29 -6.50
N PHE A 234 -2.42 19.33 -6.54
CA PHE A 234 -1.61 19.26 -5.32
C PHE A 234 -1.89 20.47 -4.44
N ASP A 235 -2.27 20.21 -3.21
CA ASP A 235 -2.45 21.22 -2.18
C ASP A 235 -1.21 21.35 -1.27
N ALA A 236 -1.29 22.20 -0.25
CA ALA A 236 -0.18 22.42 0.67
C ALA A 236 0.18 21.15 1.47
N ASP A 237 -0.79 20.28 1.75
CA ASP A 237 -0.54 19.05 2.50
C ASP A 237 0.17 18.00 1.65
N ASP A 238 -0.16 17.91 0.37
CA ASP A 238 0.52 17.02 -0.57
C ASP A 238 1.99 17.41 -0.73
N VAL A 239 2.25 18.72 -0.92
CA VAL A 239 3.62 19.26 -1.04
C VAL A 239 4.42 18.98 0.22
N PHE A 240 3.83 19.28 1.38
CA PHE A 240 4.46 19.04 2.68
C PHE A 240 4.76 17.57 2.91
N GLN A 241 3.76 16.68 2.70
CA GLN A 241 3.94 15.25 2.91
C GLN A 241 5.02 14.67 1.99
N THR A 242 5.05 15.07 0.70
CA THR A 242 6.06 14.62 -0.25
C THR A 242 7.46 15.04 0.20
N PHE A 243 7.63 16.29 0.63
CA PHE A 243 8.91 16.80 1.10
C PHE A 243 9.36 16.12 2.41
N VAL A 244 8.47 16.02 3.39
CA VAL A 244 8.80 15.38 4.67
C VAL A 244 9.12 13.89 4.48
N ASN A 245 8.46 13.23 3.53
CA ASN A 245 8.81 11.84 3.22
C ASN A 245 10.17 11.74 2.52
N ALA A 246 10.54 12.66 1.66
CA ALA A 246 11.92 12.74 1.14
C ALA A 246 12.95 12.94 2.27
N TYR A 247 12.63 13.81 3.26
CA TYR A 247 13.45 14.02 4.44
C TYR A 247 13.61 12.76 5.29
N THR A 248 12.52 12.06 5.61
CA THR A 248 12.57 10.85 6.44
C THR A 248 13.22 9.67 5.71
N GLN A 249 12.99 9.54 4.40
CA GLN A 249 13.58 8.49 3.56
C GLN A 249 15.06 8.70 3.27
N SER A 250 15.60 9.91 3.52
CA SER A 250 17.05 10.13 3.51
C SER A 250 17.75 9.43 4.66
N LEU A 251 17.04 9.04 5.74
CA LEU A 251 17.57 8.24 6.84
C LEU A 251 17.57 6.74 6.51
N GLU A 252 16.40 6.23 6.12
CA GLU A 252 16.19 4.86 5.71
C GLU A 252 14.79 4.75 5.04
N PRO A 253 14.51 3.71 4.23
CA PRO A 253 13.37 3.72 3.32
C PRO A 253 11.99 3.56 3.98
N HIS A 254 11.88 3.26 5.27
CA HIS A 254 10.62 2.88 5.93
C HIS A 254 10.04 3.93 6.86
N THR A 255 10.84 4.88 7.34
CA THR A 255 10.34 5.99 8.13
C THR A 255 9.59 6.97 7.23
N ALA A 256 8.32 7.23 7.55
CA ALA A 256 7.46 8.08 6.73
C ALA A 256 6.42 8.83 7.56
N TYR A 257 6.20 10.08 7.22
CA TYR A 257 5.08 10.87 7.73
C TYR A 257 3.77 10.45 7.05
N MET A 258 2.75 10.35 7.83
CA MET A 258 1.39 10.04 7.42
C MET A 258 0.48 11.19 7.83
N SER A 259 -0.08 11.89 6.86
CA SER A 259 -1.13 12.89 7.10
C SER A 259 -2.33 12.25 7.80
N PRO A 260 -3.24 13.00 8.40
CA PRO A 260 -4.44 12.44 9.03
C PRO A 260 -5.23 11.49 8.11
N SER A 261 -5.41 11.87 6.85
CA SER A 261 -6.09 11.04 5.84
C SER A 261 -5.33 9.74 5.54
N THR A 262 -4.00 9.81 5.36
CA THR A 262 -3.17 8.63 5.15
C THR A 262 -3.16 7.70 6.35
N SER A 263 -3.17 8.27 7.58
CA SER A 263 -3.25 7.52 8.84
C SER A 263 -4.56 6.74 8.96
N GLU A 264 -5.71 7.35 8.58
CA GLU A 264 -7.00 6.67 8.58
C GLU A 264 -7.05 5.53 7.56
N ASN A 265 -6.50 5.71 6.37
CA ASN A 265 -6.41 4.65 5.36
C ASN A 265 -5.58 3.45 5.87
N PHE A 266 -4.48 3.72 6.60
CA PHE A 266 -3.69 2.67 7.24
C PHE A 266 -4.52 1.92 8.30
N ASP A 267 -5.21 2.63 9.18
CA ASP A 267 -6.06 2.02 10.21
C ASP A 267 -7.16 1.14 9.58
N ILE A 268 -7.78 1.58 8.48
CA ILE A 268 -8.76 0.80 7.71
C ILE A 268 -8.15 -0.51 7.21
N SER A 269 -6.94 -0.46 6.66
CA SER A 269 -6.25 -1.66 6.16
C SER A 269 -5.91 -2.65 7.28
N MET A 270 -5.62 -2.16 8.49
CA MET A 270 -5.29 -3.00 9.64
C MET A 270 -6.51 -3.58 10.34
N ARG A 271 -7.63 -2.85 10.42
CA ARG A 271 -8.86 -3.35 11.03
C ARG A 271 -9.77 -4.11 10.06
N LEU A 272 -9.47 -4.10 8.75
CA LEU A 272 -10.29 -4.62 7.66
C LEU A 272 -11.76 -4.17 7.73
N SER A 273 -11.97 -2.93 8.14
CA SER A 273 -13.29 -2.31 8.17
C SER A 273 -13.20 -0.81 7.95
N LEU A 274 -14.24 -0.23 7.37
CA LEU A 274 -14.37 1.21 7.19
C LEU A 274 -15.80 1.65 7.47
N GLU A 275 -15.98 2.91 7.84
CA GLU A 275 -17.30 3.50 7.97
C GLU A 275 -17.67 4.28 6.69
N GLY A 276 -18.74 3.84 6.03
CA GLY A 276 -19.12 4.43 4.74
C GLY A 276 -20.33 3.75 4.10
N ILE A 277 -20.37 3.79 2.78
CA ILE A 277 -21.49 3.27 1.99
C ILE A 277 -21.28 1.85 1.44
N GLY A 278 -20.06 1.31 1.49
CA GLY A 278 -19.75 0.01 0.93
C GLY A 278 -19.73 -0.01 -0.60
N ALA A 279 -18.94 0.88 -1.19
CA ALA A 279 -18.66 0.91 -2.62
C ALA A 279 -17.16 1.05 -2.86
N VAL A 280 -16.64 0.29 -3.82
CA VAL A 280 -15.30 0.46 -4.37
C VAL A 280 -15.39 1.47 -5.51
N LEU A 281 -14.55 2.49 -5.45
CA LEU A 281 -14.57 3.62 -6.37
C LEU A 281 -13.28 3.63 -7.20
N ARG A 282 -13.37 4.10 -8.45
CA ARG A 282 -12.21 4.39 -9.30
C ARG A 282 -12.35 5.73 -9.99
N ALA A 283 -11.23 6.34 -10.33
CA ALA A 283 -11.23 7.50 -11.19
C ALA A 283 -11.39 7.08 -12.66
N ASP A 284 -12.27 7.74 -13.39
CA ASP A 284 -12.43 7.62 -14.83
C ASP A 284 -12.55 9.01 -15.44
N ASN A 285 -11.42 9.52 -15.92
CA ASN A 285 -11.26 10.89 -16.39
C ASN A 285 -11.59 11.92 -15.28
N GLU A 286 -12.59 12.78 -15.51
CA GLU A 286 -13.09 13.75 -14.55
C GLU A 286 -14.13 13.18 -13.57
N TYR A 287 -14.51 11.91 -13.68
CA TYR A 287 -15.54 11.30 -12.85
C TYR A 287 -14.97 10.31 -11.84
N THR A 288 -15.57 10.27 -10.66
CA THR A 288 -15.48 9.14 -9.75
C THR A 288 -16.59 8.15 -10.10
N VAL A 289 -16.22 6.89 -10.37
CA VAL A 289 -17.13 5.84 -10.86
C VAL A 289 -17.24 4.73 -9.83
N ILE A 290 -18.44 4.21 -9.64
CA ILE A 290 -18.69 2.99 -8.85
C ILE A 290 -18.11 1.80 -9.62
N GLN A 291 -17.01 1.23 -9.12
CA GLN A 291 -16.40 0.02 -9.70
C GLN A 291 -17.20 -1.23 -9.32
N ARG A 292 -17.52 -1.37 -8.03
CA ARG A 292 -18.40 -2.42 -7.50
C ARG A 292 -18.98 -2.00 -6.15
N THR A 293 -20.07 -2.65 -5.75
CA THR A 293 -20.65 -2.51 -4.41
C THR A 293 -20.29 -3.70 -3.54
N ILE A 294 -20.01 -3.47 -2.25
CA ILE A 294 -19.63 -4.51 -1.29
C ILE A 294 -20.92 -5.20 -0.78
N PRO A 295 -20.98 -6.55 -0.77
CA PRO A 295 -22.11 -7.29 -0.20
C PRO A 295 -22.38 -6.85 1.24
N GLY A 296 -23.67 -6.68 1.60
CA GLY A 296 -24.06 -6.21 2.94
C GLY A 296 -23.90 -4.72 3.20
N GLY A 297 -23.22 -3.98 2.32
CA GLY A 297 -23.06 -2.52 2.45
C GLY A 297 -24.30 -1.72 2.05
N PRO A 298 -24.49 -0.48 2.59
CA PRO A 298 -25.63 0.39 2.30
C PRO A 298 -25.87 0.64 0.80
N ALA A 299 -24.81 0.82 0.01
CA ALA A 299 -24.92 1.01 -1.44
C ALA A 299 -25.57 -0.22 -2.12
N ARG A 300 -25.13 -1.43 -1.76
CA ARG A 300 -25.70 -2.67 -2.30
C ARG A 300 -27.14 -2.88 -1.84
N GLN A 301 -27.41 -2.65 -0.55
CA GLN A 301 -28.75 -2.82 0.04
C GLN A 301 -29.78 -1.85 -0.54
N SER A 302 -29.36 -0.65 -0.91
CA SER A 302 -30.27 0.35 -1.52
C SER A 302 -30.84 -0.10 -2.87
N GLY A 303 -30.13 -0.97 -3.61
CA GLY A 303 -30.46 -1.35 -4.97
C GLY A 303 -30.39 -0.19 -6.00
N MET A 304 -30.07 1.02 -5.55
CA MET A 304 -30.06 2.24 -6.35
C MET A 304 -28.66 2.66 -6.82
N VAL A 305 -27.60 2.04 -6.31
CA VAL A 305 -26.21 2.28 -6.69
C VAL A 305 -25.72 1.08 -7.50
N GLN A 306 -25.28 1.33 -8.72
CA GLN A 306 -24.88 0.27 -9.66
C GLN A 306 -23.44 0.45 -10.14
N THR A 307 -22.82 -0.66 -10.54
CA THR A 307 -21.51 -0.67 -11.19
C THR A 307 -21.55 0.17 -12.47
N GLY A 308 -20.60 1.10 -12.58
CA GLY A 308 -20.47 2.01 -13.72
C GLY A 308 -21.23 3.34 -13.55
N ASP A 309 -22.02 3.52 -12.48
CA ASP A 309 -22.60 4.82 -12.15
C ASP A 309 -21.50 5.85 -11.84
N LYS A 310 -21.64 7.06 -12.36
CA LYS A 310 -20.72 8.18 -12.11
C LYS A 310 -21.25 9.05 -10.98
N ILE A 311 -20.43 9.36 -10.01
CA ILE A 311 -20.76 10.28 -8.91
C ILE A 311 -20.47 11.70 -9.40
N VAL A 312 -21.47 12.55 -9.44
CA VAL A 312 -21.37 13.94 -9.87
C VAL A 312 -21.60 14.93 -8.74
N GLY A 313 -22.25 14.51 -7.64
CA GLY A 313 -22.47 15.35 -6.48
C GLY A 313 -22.51 14.54 -5.19
N VAL A 314 -22.02 15.12 -4.10
CA VAL A 314 -22.04 14.57 -2.73
C VAL A 314 -22.57 15.60 -1.76
N ALA A 315 -23.54 15.24 -0.92
CA ALA A 315 -24.07 16.10 0.13
C ALA A 315 -24.06 15.40 1.49
N GLN A 316 -23.84 16.16 2.56
CA GLN A 316 -23.84 15.65 3.92
C GLN A 316 -25.22 15.85 4.59
N GLY A 317 -25.67 14.84 5.33
CA GLY A 317 -26.95 14.88 6.04
C GLY A 317 -28.17 14.85 5.11
N VAL A 318 -29.34 15.11 5.67
CA VAL A 318 -30.63 15.03 4.97
C VAL A 318 -30.88 16.27 4.11
N ASP A 319 -30.42 17.43 4.53
CA ASP A 319 -30.75 18.74 3.93
C ASP A 319 -29.50 19.52 3.45
N GLY A 320 -28.29 18.93 3.50
CA GLY A 320 -27.05 19.59 3.07
C GLY A 320 -27.05 19.93 1.58
N GLU A 321 -26.31 20.96 1.19
CA GLU A 321 -26.11 21.31 -0.21
C GLU A 321 -25.17 20.30 -0.88
N PHE A 322 -25.35 20.09 -2.17
CA PHE A 322 -24.49 19.22 -2.95
C PHE A 322 -23.21 19.94 -3.36
N ASP A 323 -22.07 19.36 -3.00
CA ASP A 323 -20.81 19.68 -3.64
C ASP A 323 -20.77 19.02 -5.02
N ASP A 324 -20.49 19.79 -6.07
CA ASP A 324 -20.15 19.22 -7.40
C ASP A 324 -18.75 18.63 -7.33
N VAL A 325 -18.65 17.31 -7.50
CA VAL A 325 -17.38 16.56 -7.36
C VAL A 325 -16.76 16.16 -8.69
N VAL A 326 -17.28 16.67 -9.82
CA VAL A 326 -16.70 16.41 -11.13
C VAL A 326 -15.31 17.04 -11.21
N GLY A 327 -14.31 16.27 -11.63
CA GLY A 327 -12.91 16.70 -11.70
C GLY A 327 -12.16 16.69 -10.37
N TRP A 328 -12.79 16.33 -9.26
CA TRP A 328 -12.08 16.17 -7.98
C TRP A 328 -11.19 14.94 -7.99
N ARG A 329 -10.15 14.95 -7.13
CA ARG A 329 -9.34 13.75 -6.87
C ARG A 329 -10.22 12.67 -6.23
N LEU A 330 -9.97 11.41 -6.61
CA LEU A 330 -10.70 10.27 -6.07
C LEU A 330 -10.71 10.27 -4.53
N GLN A 331 -9.57 10.55 -3.89
CA GLN A 331 -9.45 10.58 -2.44
C GLN A 331 -10.36 11.63 -1.80
N ASP A 332 -10.42 12.83 -2.37
CA ASP A 332 -11.27 13.90 -1.85
C ASP A 332 -12.76 13.53 -1.91
N VAL A 333 -13.16 12.86 -2.99
CA VAL A 333 -14.53 12.33 -3.13
C VAL A 333 -14.79 11.20 -2.12
N VAL A 334 -13.83 10.30 -1.93
CA VAL A 334 -13.90 9.22 -0.94
C VAL A 334 -14.05 9.78 0.47
N ASP A 335 -13.26 10.81 0.84
CA ASP A 335 -13.30 11.44 2.16
C ASP A 335 -14.67 12.11 2.43
N LYS A 336 -15.29 12.68 1.39
CA LYS A 336 -16.68 13.21 1.48
C LYS A 336 -17.73 12.11 1.64
N ILE A 337 -17.53 10.94 1.02
CA ILE A 337 -18.46 9.81 1.06
C ILE A 337 -18.34 9.04 2.37
N ARG A 338 -17.13 8.87 2.89
CA ARG A 338 -16.88 8.28 4.22
C ARG A 338 -17.43 9.19 5.33
N GLY A 339 -17.56 8.63 6.51
CA GLY A 339 -17.96 9.37 7.71
C GLY A 339 -18.63 8.47 8.74
N PRO A 340 -18.96 9.00 9.95
CA PRO A 340 -19.40 8.21 11.09
C PRO A 340 -20.59 7.32 10.78
N LYS A 341 -20.56 6.09 11.31
CA LYS A 341 -21.67 5.14 11.25
C LYS A 341 -22.98 5.78 11.73
N GLY A 342 -24.06 5.57 10.97
CA GLY A 342 -25.37 6.14 11.24
C GLY A 342 -25.59 7.54 10.67
N SER A 343 -24.57 8.23 10.17
CA SER A 343 -24.73 9.51 9.48
C SER A 343 -25.23 9.30 8.04
N VAL A 344 -25.89 10.34 7.49
CA VAL A 344 -26.44 10.29 6.13
C VAL A 344 -25.50 10.97 5.15
N VAL A 345 -25.33 10.34 3.98
CA VAL A 345 -24.73 10.94 2.79
C VAL A 345 -25.69 10.83 1.62
N ARG A 346 -25.79 11.88 0.82
CA ARG A 346 -26.57 11.85 -0.43
C ARG A 346 -25.64 11.95 -1.61
N LEU A 347 -25.92 11.14 -2.62
CA LEU A 347 -25.16 11.08 -3.86
C LEU A 347 -26.02 11.47 -5.04
N GLN A 348 -25.49 12.29 -5.93
CA GLN A 348 -26.03 12.48 -7.26
C GLN A 348 -25.27 11.56 -8.23
N LEU A 349 -26.00 10.63 -8.85
CA LEU A 349 -25.45 9.62 -9.73
C LEU A 349 -25.93 9.86 -11.16
N LEU A 350 -25.00 9.74 -12.12
CA LEU A 350 -25.29 9.65 -13.53
C LEU A 350 -25.17 8.17 -13.95
N PRO A 351 -26.31 7.47 -14.23
CA PRO A 351 -26.31 6.05 -14.53
C PRO A 351 -25.53 5.71 -15.81
N LYS A 352 -24.80 4.58 -15.82
CA LYS A 352 -24.03 4.10 -16.97
C LYS A 352 -24.92 3.98 -18.24
N ALA A 353 -26.14 3.48 -18.11
CA ALA A 353 -27.08 3.25 -19.21
C ALA A 353 -27.55 4.57 -19.88
N GLU A 354 -27.39 5.72 -19.22
CA GLU A 354 -27.92 7.00 -19.68
C GLU A 354 -26.85 7.99 -20.14
N ILE A 355 -25.58 7.58 -20.11
CA ILE A 355 -24.43 8.44 -20.48
C ILE A 355 -24.51 8.89 -21.95
N SER A 356 -25.08 8.08 -22.83
CA SER A 356 -25.19 8.34 -24.28
C SER A 356 -26.46 9.06 -24.70
N GLY A 357 -27.42 9.31 -23.80
CA GLY A 357 -28.77 9.77 -24.17
C GLY A 357 -29.30 11.01 -23.42
N GLY A 358 -28.47 11.79 -22.74
CA GLY A 358 -28.94 12.95 -21.95
C GLY A 358 -29.61 12.55 -20.63
N GLY A 359 -29.06 11.55 -19.97
CA GLY A 359 -29.60 10.86 -18.81
C GLY A 359 -29.96 11.72 -17.62
N ARG A 360 -31.04 11.34 -16.95
CA ARG A 360 -31.55 11.99 -15.76
C ARG A 360 -30.70 11.62 -14.56
N MET A 361 -30.08 12.62 -13.89
CA MET A 361 -29.40 12.39 -12.63
C MET A 361 -30.33 11.76 -11.60
N ARG A 362 -29.83 10.81 -10.84
CA ARG A 362 -30.54 10.13 -9.77
C ARG A 362 -29.93 10.55 -8.43
N GLU A 363 -30.77 10.99 -7.50
CA GLU A 363 -30.35 11.25 -6.13
C GLU A 363 -30.58 9.99 -5.28
N VAL A 364 -29.57 9.61 -4.50
CA VAL A 364 -29.63 8.46 -3.59
C VAL A 364 -29.17 8.89 -2.21
N SER A 365 -30.02 8.67 -1.20
CA SER A 365 -29.71 8.88 0.20
C SER A 365 -29.29 7.57 0.85
N LEU A 366 -28.11 7.57 1.50
CA LEU A 366 -27.53 6.37 2.12
C LEU A 366 -27.18 6.67 3.58
N VAL A 367 -27.49 5.75 4.46
CA VAL A 367 -27.02 5.78 5.87
C VAL A 367 -25.71 5.03 5.94
N ARG A 368 -24.62 5.70 6.34
CA ARG A 368 -23.31 5.08 6.50
C ARG A 368 -23.35 3.99 7.55
N ASN A 369 -22.61 2.92 7.29
CA ASN A 369 -22.48 1.81 8.21
C ASN A 369 -21.01 1.33 8.24
N GLU A 370 -20.70 0.50 9.19
CA GLU A 370 -19.46 -0.26 9.20
C GLU A 370 -19.48 -1.31 8.10
N ILE A 371 -18.46 -1.28 7.25
CA ILE A 371 -18.28 -2.16 6.09
C ILE A 371 -17.09 -3.05 6.38
N LYS A 372 -17.30 -4.34 6.47
CA LYS A 372 -16.22 -5.33 6.63
C LYS A 372 -15.63 -5.69 5.28
N LEU A 373 -14.30 -5.72 5.21
CA LEU A 373 -13.54 -6.05 4.01
C LEU A 373 -13.15 -7.54 4.02
N GLU A 374 -14.17 -8.41 3.95
CA GLU A 374 -13.98 -9.87 4.07
C GLU A 374 -13.09 -10.43 2.94
N ASP A 375 -13.13 -9.84 1.75
CA ASP A 375 -12.28 -10.23 0.61
C ASP A 375 -10.77 -10.05 0.89
N GLN A 376 -10.42 -9.25 1.90
CA GLN A 376 -9.03 -8.97 2.30
C GLN A 376 -8.61 -9.77 3.54
N ALA A 377 -9.48 -10.62 4.08
CA ALA A 377 -9.20 -11.46 5.21
C ALA A 377 -8.55 -12.79 4.79
N ALA A 378 -8.01 -13.52 5.77
CA ALA A 378 -7.55 -14.87 5.55
C ALA A 378 -8.69 -15.77 5.08
N SER A 379 -8.40 -16.65 4.13
CA SER A 379 -9.36 -17.57 3.52
C SER A 379 -8.75 -18.96 3.35
N SER A 380 -9.57 -19.99 3.17
CA SER A 380 -9.07 -21.35 2.98
C SER A 380 -9.84 -22.12 1.90
N TYR A 381 -9.14 -23.10 1.33
CA TYR A 381 -9.72 -24.10 0.44
C TYR A 381 -8.96 -25.42 0.55
N VAL A 382 -9.45 -26.47 -0.09
CA VAL A 382 -8.84 -27.81 -0.07
C VAL A 382 -8.45 -28.20 -1.48
N ILE A 383 -7.23 -28.72 -1.62
CA ILE A 383 -6.75 -29.42 -2.79
C ILE A 383 -6.99 -30.91 -2.57
N ASP A 384 -7.93 -31.50 -3.28
CA ASP A 384 -8.24 -32.91 -3.22
C ASP A 384 -7.33 -33.68 -4.18
N GLY A 385 -6.59 -34.65 -3.67
CA GLY A 385 -5.80 -35.57 -4.47
C GLY A 385 -4.68 -34.91 -5.31
N PRO A 386 -3.65 -34.31 -4.71
CA PRO A 386 -2.48 -33.85 -5.47
C PRO A 386 -2.00 -34.95 -6.43
N GLU A 387 -1.55 -34.58 -7.63
CA GLU A 387 -1.19 -35.53 -8.71
C GLU A 387 -0.28 -36.68 -8.24
N ASN A 388 0.68 -36.38 -7.38
CA ASN A 388 1.58 -37.39 -6.79
C ASN A 388 1.00 -38.14 -5.60
N ALA A 389 -0.21 -37.78 -5.10
CA ALA A 389 -0.82 -38.34 -3.92
C ALA A 389 -2.37 -38.23 -3.94
N PRO A 390 -3.07 -38.98 -4.84
CA PRO A 390 -4.50 -38.84 -5.07
C PRO A 390 -5.37 -39.15 -3.84
N ASP A 391 -4.83 -39.85 -2.85
CA ASP A 391 -5.54 -40.20 -1.61
C ASP A 391 -5.38 -39.16 -0.49
N LEU A 392 -4.59 -38.10 -0.71
CA LEU A 392 -4.36 -37.06 0.28
C LEU A 392 -5.20 -35.81 0.00
N ARG A 393 -5.55 -35.11 1.07
CA ARG A 393 -6.25 -33.81 1.03
C ARG A 393 -5.36 -32.77 1.69
N ILE A 394 -5.05 -31.69 0.98
CA ILE A 394 -4.21 -30.61 1.49
C ILE A 394 -5.04 -29.36 1.67
N GLY A 395 -5.11 -28.86 2.91
CA GLY A 395 -5.72 -27.57 3.20
C GLY A 395 -4.76 -26.44 2.83
N VAL A 396 -5.27 -25.41 2.18
CA VAL A 396 -4.54 -24.18 1.90
C VAL A 396 -5.18 -23.04 2.65
N ILE A 397 -4.39 -22.25 3.38
CA ILE A 397 -4.82 -21.03 4.04
C ILE A 397 -4.05 -19.87 3.41
N LYS A 398 -4.76 -19.00 2.69
CA LYS A 398 -4.21 -17.75 2.14
C LYS A 398 -4.25 -16.67 3.20
N VAL A 399 -3.11 -16.06 3.50
CA VAL A 399 -2.96 -14.98 4.49
C VAL A 399 -2.45 -13.74 3.75
N PRO A 400 -3.32 -12.81 3.36
CA PRO A 400 -2.94 -11.67 2.52
C PRO A 400 -2.17 -10.58 3.29
N ALA A 401 -2.36 -10.48 4.62
CA ALA A 401 -1.65 -9.54 5.50
C ALA A 401 -1.72 -10.02 6.95
N PHE A 402 -0.86 -9.48 7.82
CA PHE A 402 -0.93 -9.66 9.27
C PHE A 402 -1.74 -8.51 9.89
N TYR A 403 -3.07 -8.54 9.70
CA TYR A 403 -4.01 -7.51 10.13
C TYR A 403 -4.43 -7.69 11.59
N ARG A 404 -4.68 -6.55 12.29
CA ARG A 404 -5.14 -6.48 13.67
C ARG A 404 -5.91 -5.19 13.92
N ASP A 405 -7.09 -5.29 14.51
CA ASP A 405 -7.87 -4.14 14.97
C ASP A 405 -7.38 -3.68 16.34
N PHE A 406 -6.32 -2.87 16.33
CA PHE A 406 -5.73 -2.31 17.54
C PHE A 406 -6.68 -1.41 18.32
N ARG A 407 -7.63 -0.76 17.65
CA ARG A 407 -8.60 0.12 18.31
C ARG A 407 -9.62 -0.68 19.08
N ALA A 408 -10.27 -1.66 18.44
CA ALA A 408 -11.22 -2.53 19.10
C ALA A 408 -10.57 -3.29 20.29
N GLU A 409 -9.32 -3.74 20.14
CA GLU A 409 -8.56 -4.35 21.23
C GLU A 409 -8.33 -3.37 22.39
N SER A 410 -7.88 -2.14 22.09
CA SER A 410 -7.67 -1.08 23.10
C SER A 410 -8.94 -0.70 23.85
N ASP A 411 -10.09 -0.73 23.16
CA ASP A 411 -11.40 -0.48 23.74
C ASP A 411 -11.94 -1.67 24.58
N GLY A 412 -11.14 -2.75 24.68
CA GLY A 412 -11.46 -3.93 25.49
C GLY A 412 -12.41 -4.93 24.79
N ASN A 413 -12.64 -4.77 23.50
CA ASN A 413 -13.38 -5.75 22.73
C ASN A 413 -12.54 -7.02 22.58
N ARG A 414 -13.04 -8.13 23.15
CA ARG A 414 -12.35 -9.43 23.08
C ARG A 414 -12.52 -10.13 21.74
N ASP A 415 -13.45 -9.69 20.91
CA ASP A 415 -13.73 -10.25 19.58
C ASP A 415 -13.34 -9.25 18.46
N PHE A 416 -12.10 -8.77 18.55
CA PHE A 416 -11.53 -7.89 17.53
C PHE A 416 -11.01 -8.69 16.33
N ARG A 417 -10.95 -8.07 15.17
CA ARG A 417 -10.43 -8.65 13.93
C ARG A 417 -8.93 -8.91 14.05
N SER A 418 -8.48 -10.13 13.74
CA SER A 418 -7.09 -10.57 13.88
C SER A 418 -6.80 -11.72 12.94
N THR A 419 -5.65 -11.66 12.25
CA THR A 419 -5.15 -12.74 11.37
C THR A 419 -5.08 -14.07 12.14
N THR A 420 -4.51 -14.07 13.35
CA THR A 420 -4.35 -15.28 14.16
C THR A 420 -5.69 -15.93 14.51
N ARG A 421 -6.71 -15.11 14.81
CA ARG A 421 -8.05 -15.62 15.13
C ARG A 421 -8.74 -16.24 13.93
N ASP A 422 -8.63 -15.54 12.77
CA ASP A 422 -9.22 -16.04 11.53
C ASP A 422 -8.54 -17.34 11.10
N VAL A 423 -7.20 -17.41 11.15
CA VAL A 423 -6.45 -18.63 10.82
C VAL A 423 -6.76 -19.77 11.81
N ARG A 424 -6.89 -19.49 13.12
CA ARG A 424 -7.31 -20.49 14.12
C ARG A 424 -8.65 -21.13 13.74
N LYS A 425 -9.62 -20.31 13.33
CA LYS A 425 -10.93 -20.78 12.88
C LYS A 425 -10.82 -21.62 11.61
N LEU A 426 -10.08 -21.14 10.60
CA LEU A 426 -9.85 -21.85 9.35
C LEU A 426 -9.14 -23.20 9.58
N LEU A 427 -8.16 -23.26 10.51
CA LEU A 427 -7.51 -24.51 10.88
C LEU A 427 -8.52 -25.53 11.46
N ALA A 428 -9.43 -25.09 12.33
CA ALA A 428 -10.47 -25.97 12.87
C ALA A 428 -11.40 -26.50 11.76
N GLU A 429 -11.84 -25.62 10.86
CA GLU A 429 -12.68 -26.01 9.71
C GLU A 429 -11.98 -27.01 8.77
N LEU A 430 -10.68 -26.86 8.54
CA LEU A 430 -9.90 -27.78 7.71
C LEU A 430 -9.64 -29.12 8.42
N GLN A 431 -9.43 -29.11 9.76
CA GLN A 431 -9.33 -30.33 10.58
C GLN A 431 -10.62 -31.13 10.57
N ASP A 432 -11.80 -30.48 10.65
CA ASP A 432 -13.12 -31.10 10.51
C ASP A 432 -13.30 -31.76 9.13
N GLN A 433 -12.72 -31.16 8.09
CA GLN A 433 -12.66 -31.70 6.75
C GLN A 433 -11.62 -32.81 6.56
N ARG A 434 -10.86 -33.17 7.65
CA ARG A 434 -9.84 -34.23 7.69
C ARG A 434 -8.74 -34.07 6.65
N VAL A 435 -8.20 -32.85 6.48
CA VAL A 435 -7.02 -32.64 5.66
C VAL A 435 -5.80 -33.32 6.24
N ASN A 436 -4.89 -33.79 5.39
CA ASN A 436 -3.68 -34.51 5.79
C ASN A 436 -2.49 -33.61 6.07
N GLY A 437 -2.52 -32.38 5.57
CA GLY A 437 -1.50 -31.36 5.75
C GLY A 437 -2.03 -29.97 5.43
N ILE A 438 -1.31 -28.93 5.83
CA ILE A 438 -1.67 -27.53 5.64
C ILE A 438 -0.55 -26.80 4.87
N VAL A 439 -0.93 -26.00 3.87
CA VAL A 439 -0.10 -24.99 3.23
C VAL A 439 -0.56 -23.62 3.69
N ILE A 440 0.33 -22.80 4.23
CA ILE A 440 0.11 -21.37 4.49
C ILE A 440 0.66 -20.59 3.31
N ASP A 441 -0.21 -19.86 2.60
CA ASP A 441 0.17 -19.03 1.44
C ASP A 441 0.38 -17.58 1.88
N LEU A 442 1.65 -17.15 1.88
CA LEU A 442 2.11 -15.79 2.19
C LEU A 442 2.56 -15.01 0.95
N ARG A 443 2.33 -15.52 -0.26
CA ARG A 443 2.72 -14.80 -1.48
C ARG A 443 2.00 -13.46 -1.55
N GLY A 444 2.74 -12.40 -1.91
CA GLY A 444 2.22 -11.04 -1.95
C GLY A 444 1.94 -10.41 -0.58
N ASN A 445 2.24 -11.08 0.53
CA ASN A 445 2.00 -10.57 1.88
C ASN A 445 3.17 -9.69 2.35
N GLY A 446 3.01 -8.37 2.28
CA GLY A 446 4.02 -7.38 2.73
C GLY A 446 4.21 -7.27 4.25
N GLY A 447 3.56 -8.12 5.05
CA GLY A 447 3.69 -8.11 6.50
C GLY A 447 2.47 -7.52 7.23
N GLY A 448 2.73 -6.78 8.31
CA GLY A 448 1.71 -6.18 9.17
C GLY A 448 2.11 -6.18 10.64
N SER A 449 1.24 -6.63 11.53
CA SER A 449 1.45 -6.63 12.98
C SER A 449 2.49 -7.66 13.42
N LEU A 450 3.52 -7.21 14.15
CA LEU A 450 4.50 -8.07 14.80
C LEU A 450 3.81 -9.05 15.78
N THR A 451 2.82 -8.56 16.54
CA THR A 451 2.05 -9.39 17.50
C THR A 451 1.28 -10.49 16.77
N GLU A 452 0.74 -10.22 15.58
CA GLU A 452 0.09 -11.26 14.77
C GLU A 452 1.10 -12.29 14.25
N ALA A 453 2.31 -11.89 13.87
CA ALA A 453 3.34 -12.84 13.46
C ALA A 453 3.73 -13.80 14.59
N THR A 454 3.91 -13.27 15.81
CA THR A 454 4.23 -14.09 17.00
C THR A 454 3.07 -15.00 17.37
N SER A 455 1.85 -14.48 17.46
CA SER A 455 0.68 -15.27 17.84
C SER A 455 0.27 -16.29 16.78
N LEU A 456 0.41 -15.95 15.48
CA LEU A 456 0.17 -16.92 14.41
C LEU A 456 1.17 -18.06 14.45
N THR A 457 2.45 -17.78 14.72
CA THR A 457 3.48 -18.83 14.91
C THR A 457 3.11 -19.76 16.06
N GLY A 458 2.58 -19.22 17.16
CA GLY A 458 2.13 -19.99 18.32
C GLY A 458 1.04 -21.02 18.01
N LEU A 459 0.25 -20.87 16.95
CA LEU A 459 -0.70 -21.90 16.52
C LEU A 459 -0.01 -23.20 16.08
N PHE A 460 1.27 -23.13 15.70
CA PHE A 460 2.06 -24.23 15.13
C PHE A 460 3.22 -24.71 16.01
N ILE A 461 3.60 -23.95 17.04
CA ILE A 461 4.62 -24.32 18.04
C ILE A 461 4.00 -24.24 19.43
N LYS A 462 4.47 -25.08 20.36
CA LYS A 462 3.89 -25.14 21.73
C LYS A 462 4.39 -23.98 22.60
N GLU A 463 5.68 -23.69 22.52
CA GLU A 463 6.37 -22.69 23.34
C GLU A 463 7.72 -22.33 22.73
N GLY A 464 8.27 -21.21 23.10
CA GLY A 464 9.60 -20.78 22.72
C GLY A 464 9.64 -19.42 22.04
N PRO A 465 10.84 -18.95 21.69
CA PRO A 465 11.02 -17.68 21.02
C PRO A 465 10.51 -17.72 19.57
N VAL A 466 9.95 -16.63 19.09
CA VAL A 466 9.51 -16.48 17.69
C VAL A 466 10.45 -15.55 16.93
N VAL A 467 10.83 -14.45 17.55
CA VAL A 467 11.69 -13.42 16.98
C VAL A 467 12.42 -12.70 18.10
N GLN A 468 13.58 -12.14 17.81
CA GLN A 468 14.33 -11.27 18.70
C GLN A 468 14.26 -9.84 18.15
N VAL A 469 14.00 -8.85 18.99
CA VAL A 469 13.87 -7.44 18.61
C VAL A 469 14.93 -6.64 19.36
N LYS A 470 15.79 -5.92 18.64
CA LYS A 470 16.83 -5.06 19.19
C LYS A 470 16.45 -3.62 18.95
N ASP A 471 16.33 -2.84 20.03
CA ASP A 471 16.05 -1.40 19.97
C ASP A 471 17.31 -0.56 19.70
N SER A 472 17.13 0.75 19.51
CA SER A 472 18.20 1.72 19.28
C SER A 472 19.21 1.83 20.44
N PHE A 473 18.84 1.39 21.65
CA PHE A 473 19.73 1.37 22.82
C PHE A 473 20.51 0.07 22.94
N GLY A 474 20.33 -0.86 22.01
CA GLY A 474 20.97 -2.18 21.99
C GLY A 474 20.31 -3.21 22.90
N LYS A 475 19.16 -2.91 23.52
CA LYS A 475 18.39 -3.87 24.30
C LYS A 475 17.73 -4.87 23.36
N ILE A 476 17.90 -6.16 23.66
CA ILE A 476 17.28 -7.25 22.92
C ILE A 476 16.10 -7.80 23.74
N GLU A 477 14.94 -7.82 23.13
CA GLU A 477 13.74 -8.47 23.63
C GLU A 477 13.45 -9.72 22.79
N VAL A 478 13.10 -10.80 23.46
CA VAL A 478 12.73 -12.06 22.80
C VAL A 478 11.22 -12.18 22.85
N GLU A 479 10.61 -12.08 21.67
CA GLU A 479 9.16 -12.20 21.56
C GLU A 479 8.75 -13.66 21.48
N THR A 480 7.72 -14.02 22.24
CA THR A 480 7.14 -15.36 22.33
C THR A 480 5.64 -15.25 22.18
N ASP A 481 4.98 -16.34 21.78
CA ASP A 481 3.52 -16.40 21.89
C ASP A 481 3.10 -16.53 23.36
N PRO A 482 2.19 -15.69 23.86
CA PRO A 482 1.68 -15.79 25.23
C PRO A 482 0.66 -16.94 25.41
N ASP A 483 0.07 -17.47 24.32
CA ASP A 483 -0.90 -18.55 24.33
C ASP A 483 -0.19 -19.91 24.17
N PRO A 484 -0.19 -20.79 25.21
CA PRO A 484 0.51 -22.07 25.14
C PRO A 484 -0.24 -23.14 24.31
N GLU A 485 -1.38 -22.83 23.72
CA GLU A 485 -2.20 -23.77 22.97
C GLU A 485 -1.62 -24.07 21.58
N LEU A 486 -1.12 -25.30 21.39
CA LEU A 486 -0.75 -25.83 20.09
C LEU A 486 -2.01 -26.23 19.30
N VAL A 487 -2.40 -25.47 18.29
CA VAL A 487 -3.63 -25.68 17.51
C VAL A 487 -3.43 -26.72 16.41
N TYR A 488 -2.27 -26.71 15.76
CA TYR A 488 -1.97 -27.62 14.66
C TYR A 488 -0.57 -28.20 14.75
N SER A 489 -0.48 -29.53 14.87
CA SER A 489 0.78 -30.30 14.96
C SER A 489 1.08 -31.16 13.72
N GLY A 490 0.19 -31.12 12.70
CA GLY A 490 0.33 -31.91 11.48
C GLY A 490 1.40 -31.39 10.51
N PRO A 491 1.56 -32.05 9.35
CA PRO A 491 2.47 -31.62 8.29
C PRO A 491 2.16 -30.20 7.80
N LEU A 492 3.19 -29.36 7.68
CA LEU A 492 3.09 -27.94 7.36
C LEU A 492 4.07 -27.54 6.25
N ALA A 493 3.59 -26.76 5.29
CA ALA A 493 4.42 -26.01 4.38
C ALA A 493 3.99 -24.53 4.38
N VAL A 494 4.94 -23.63 4.13
CA VAL A 494 4.72 -22.20 3.98
C VAL A 494 5.23 -21.81 2.60
N ILE A 495 4.35 -21.26 1.76
CA ILE A 495 4.78 -20.74 0.46
C ILE A 495 4.98 -19.25 0.55
N VAL A 496 6.12 -18.78 0.06
CA VAL A 496 6.56 -17.39 0.06
C VAL A 496 7.00 -16.95 -1.34
N ASP A 497 6.99 -15.65 -1.58
CA ASP A 497 7.51 -15.02 -2.78
C ASP A 497 8.37 -13.79 -2.46
N ARG A 498 8.91 -13.16 -3.48
CA ARG A 498 9.72 -11.93 -3.39
C ARG A 498 9.03 -10.75 -2.72
N ASN A 499 7.69 -10.76 -2.62
CA ASN A 499 6.89 -9.73 -1.97
C ASN A 499 6.51 -10.08 -0.53
N SER A 500 6.81 -11.30 -0.08
CA SER A 500 6.63 -11.71 1.32
C SER A 500 7.64 -10.96 2.19
N ALA A 501 7.17 -10.06 3.07
CA ALA A 501 8.06 -9.14 3.79
C ALA A 501 7.73 -9.05 5.29
N SER A 502 8.72 -8.64 6.11
CA SER A 502 8.51 -8.22 7.51
C SER A 502 7.87 -9.32 8.38
N ALA A 503 6.61 -9.16 8.82
CA ALA A 503 5.86 -10.14 9.62
C ALA A 503 5.77 -11.52 8.93
N SER A 504 5.67 -11.57 7.60
CA SER A 504 5.74 -12.81 6.81
C SER A 504 7.09 -13.50 6.96
N GLU A 505 8.17 -12.72 6.99
CA GLU A 505 9.54 -13.22 7.15
C GLU A 505 9.79 -13.69 8.59
N ILE A 506 9.18 -13.05 9.58
CA ILE A 506 9.20 -13.51 10.98
C ILE A 506 8.54 -14.86 11.08
N PHE A 507 7.34 -15.03 10.55
CA PHE A 507 6.62 -16.28 10.59
C PHE A 507 7.35 -17.39 9.82
N ALA A 508 7.70 -17.16 8.56
CA ALA A 508 8.41 -18.15 7.73
C ALA A 508 9.77 -18.53 8.34
N GLY A 509 10.53 -17.53 8.82
CA GLY A 509 11.81 -17.73 9.46
C GLY A 509 11.71 -18.56 10.75
N ALA A 510 10.68 -18.32 11.57
CA ALA A 510 10.46 -19.11 12.78
C ALA A 510 10.09 -20.56 12.45
N ILE A 511 9.15 -20.78 11.50
CA ILE A 511 8.78 -22.14 11.05
C ILE A 511 9.99 -22.90 10.53
N GLN A 512 10.89 -22.23 9.77
CA GLN A 512 12.12 -22.82 9.25
C GLN A 512 13.14 -23.12 10.37
N ASP A 513 13.43 -22.14 11.24
CA ASP A 513 14.42 -22.29 12.32
C ASP A 513 14.06 -23.42 13.30
N TYR A 514 12.78 -23.64 13.51
CA TYR A 514 12.28 -24.75 14.33
C TYR A 514 12.28 -26.11 13.60
N ASP A 515 12.54 -26.19 12.30
CA ASP A 515 12.24 -27.37 11.47
C ASP A 515 10.78 -27.83 11.62
N ARG A 516 9.85 -26.87 11.89
CA ARG A 516 8.42 -27.15 12.14
C ARG A 516 7.67 -27.49 10.86
N GLY A 517 8.08 -26.95 9.75
CA GLY A 517 7.51 -27.10 8.43
C GLY A 517 8.50 -26.73 7.36
N LEU A 518 8.10 -26.87 6.10
CA LEU A 518 8.92 -26.53 4.93
C LEU A 518 8.57 -25.11 4.48
N VAL A 519 9.58 -24.30 4.20
CA VAL A 519 9.41 -23.02 3.49
C VAL A 519 9.74 -23.24 2.02
N VAL A 520 8.80 -22.94 1.12
CA VAL A 520 8.95 -23.18 -0.32
C VAL A 520 8.61 -21.91 -1.11
N GLY A 521 9.14 -21.76 -2.31
CA GLY A 521 8.85 -20.61 -3.16
C GLY A 521 10.08 -19.82 -3.57
N GLU A 522 9.97 -18.49 -3.61
CA GLU A 522 11.05 -17.56 -3.92
C GLU A 522 11.70 -17.01 -2.64
N PRO A 523 12.96 -16.50 -2.67
CA PRO A 523 13.50 -15.70 -1.57
C PRO A 523 12.61 -14.51 -1.24
N THR A 524 12.42 -14.23 0.04
CA THR A 524 11.55 -13.15 0.50
C THR A 524 12.18 -11.76 0.32
N PHE A 525 11.43 -10.71 0.60
CA PHE A 525 11.80 -9.30 0.35
C PHE A 525 13.08 -8.85 1.06
N GLY A 526 13.31 -9.28 2.30
CA GLY A 526 14.51 -8.93 3.05
C GLY A 526 14.35 -7.75 4.01
N LYS A 527 13.15 -7.46 4.50
CA LYS A 527 12.93 -6.37 5.46
C LYS A 527 13.10 -6.85 6.89
N GLY A 528 14.14 -6.33 7.57
CA GLY A 528 14.50 -6.66 8.96
C GLY A 528 14.19 -5.57 9.98
N THR A 529 13.49 -4.51 9.61
CA THR A 529 13.22 -3.35 10.47
C THR A 529 11.81 -3.38 11.07
N VAL A 530 11.68 -2.82 12.28
CA VAL A 530 10.41 -2.69 13.00
C VAL A 530 10.00 -1.23 13.09
N GLN A 531 8.81 -0.89 12.59
CA GLN A 531 8.24 0.44 12.68
C GLN A 531 7.17 0.51 13.77
N THR A 532 7.11 1.67 14.41
CA THR A 532 6.03 2.06 15.33
C THR A 532 5.31 3.29 14.78
N LEU A 533 4.00 3.33 14.93
CA LEU A 533 3.21 4.53 14.64
C LEU A 533 3.24 5.48 15.82
N VAL A 534 3.91 6.61 15.64
CA VAL A 534 4.02 7.67 16.64
C VAL A 534 2.98 8.73 16.35
N ASP A 535 2.02 8.91 17.24
CA ASP A 535 1.04 9.99 17.17
C ASP A 535 1.72 11.32 17.57
N LEU A 536 1.86 12.22 16.59
CA LEU A 536 2.57 13.49 16.75
C LEU A 536 1.81 14.48 17.66
N ASN A 537 0.49 14.32 17.81
CA ASN A 537 -0.34 15.16 18.68
C ASN A 537 0.08 15.06 20.17
N ARG A 538 0.68 13.94 20.58
CA ARG A 538 1.16 13.72 21.95
C ARG A 538 2.29 14.66 22.38
N TYR A 539 3.01 15.21 21.41
CA TYR A 539 4.16 16.11 21.66
C TYR A 539 3.78 17.59 21.74
N VAL A 540 2.54 17.95 21.41
CA VAL A 540 2.03 19.33 21.47
C VAL A 540 0.69 19.35 22.23
N PRO A 541 0.73 19.21 23.57
CA PRO A 541 -0.49 19.23 24.39
C PRO A 541 -1.29 20.53 24.21
N GLY A 542 -2.62 20.42 24.07
CA GLY A 542 -3.51 21.57 23.87
C GLY A 542 -3.53 22.12 22.43
N ASN A 543 -2.88 21.42 21.48
CA ASN A 543 -3.03 21.73 20.07
C ASN A 543 -4.37 21.22 19.56
N GLU A 544 -5.15 22.08 18.89
CA GLU A 544 -6.41 21.70 18.25
C GLU A 544 -6.22 21.13 16.84
N LEU A 545 -4.99 21.22 16.30
CA LEU A 545 -4.65 20.77 14.96
C LEU A 545 -4.24 19.31 15.00
N ASP A 546 -4.74 18.50 14.08
CA ASP A 546 -4.25 17.13 13.89
C ASP A 546 -2.94 17.16 13.10
N LEU A 547 -1.84 16.74 13.75
CA LEU A 547 -0.49 16.72 13.19
C LEU A 547 -0.20 15.43 12.40
N GLY A 548 -1.11 14.45 12.42
CA GLY A 548 -0.89 13.14 11.82
C GLY A 548 0.03 12.23 12.64
N ARG A 549 0.62 11.24 11.98
CA ARG A 549 1.48 10.22 12.60
C ARG A 549 2.81 10.09 11.86
N LEU A 550 3.82 9.65 12.59
CA LEU A 550 5.09 9.23 12.01
C LEU A 550 5.22 7.70 12.14
N ARG A 551 5.34 7.01 11.00
CA ARG A 551 5.77 5.62 10.97
C ARG A 551 7.29 5.64 11.12
N LEU A 552 7.79 5.26 12.29
CA LEU A 552 9.17 5.43 12.71
C LEU A 552 9.86 4.09 12.88
N THR A 553 11.00 3.87 12.26
CA THR A 553 11.87 2.73 12.52
C THR A 553 12.52 2.87 13.87
N MET A 554 12.17 1.98 14.82
CA MET A 554 12.66 2.02 16.21
C MET A 554 13.52 0.81 16.59
N ALA A 555 13.47 -0.27 15.80
CA ALA A 555 14.18 -1.50 16.10
C ALA A 555 14.51 -2.30 14.84
N GLU A 556 15.45 -3.22 14.96
CA GLU A 556 15.63 -4.35 14.04
C GLU A 556 15.13 -5.63 14.66
N PHE A 557 14.60 -6.54 13.83
CA PHE A 557 14.30 -7.88 14.27
C PHE A 557 15.29 -8.91 13.69
N PHE A 558 15.45 -9.98 14.45
CA PHE A 558 16.37 -11.07 14.14
C PHE A 558 15.64 -12.38 14.28
N ARG A 559 15.95 -13.33 13.42
CA ARG A 559 15.52 -14.72 13.57
C ARG A 559 15.99 -15.27 14.93
N ILE A 560 15.36 -16.29 15.41
CA ILE A 560 15.79 -16.97 16.65
C ILE A 560 17.17 -17.60 16.52
N SER A 561 17.60 -17.92 15.30
CA SER A 561 18.97 -18.36 14.94
C SER A 561 20.00 -17.22 15.00
N GLY A 562 19.59 -15.95 15.18
CA GLY A 562 20.44 -14.77 15.39
C GLY A 562 20.75 -13.96 14.14
N GLY A 563 20.43 -14.41 12.94
CA GLY A 563 20.59 -13.63 11.72
C GLY A 563 19.42 -12.67 11.49
N SER A 564 19.69 -11.47 10.94
CA SER A 564 18.63 -10.57 10.47
C SER A 564 18.11 -11.04 9.10
N THR A 565 16.84 -10.76 8.78
CA THR A 565 16.31 -10.87 7.43
C THR A 565 16.71 -9.70 6.53
N GLN A 566 17.22 -8.60 7.12
CA GLN A 566 17.60 -7.38 6.42
C GLN A 566 18.48 -7.67 5.20
N LEU A 567 18.12 -7.17 4.04
CA LEU A 567 18.76 -7.36 2.72
C LEU A 567 18.78 -8.80 2.17
N LYS A 568 18.58 -9.82 3.02
CA LYS A 568 18.72 -11.24 2.62
C LYS A 568 17.39 -11.96 2.47
N GLY A 569 16.42 -11.59 3.30
CA GLY A 569 15.18 -12.31 3.40
C GLY A 569 15.30 -13.68 4.07
N VAL A 570 14.27 -14.50 3.86
CA VAL A 570 14.25 -15.92 4.18
C VAL A 570 14.46 -16.70 2.88
N GLU A 571 15.55 -17.44 2.79
CA GLU A 571 15.75 -18.36 1.68
C GLU A 571 14.89 -19.61 1.88
N PRO A 572 14.05 -20.01 0.91
CA PRO A 572 13.20 -21.18 1.05
C PRO A 572 14.00 -22.48 1.06
N ASP A 573 13.51 -23.49 1.78
CA ASP A 573 14.08 -24.83 1.81
C ASP A 573 14.04 -25.49 0.42
N ILE A 574 13.00 -25.18 -0.36
CA ILE A 574 12.82 -25.61 -1.74
C ILE A 574 12.51 -24.39 -2.61
N LEU A 575 13.49 -23.99 -3.40
CA LEU A 575 13.44 -22.83 -4.27
C LEU A 575 12.60 -23.10 -5.53
N PHE A 576 11.73 -22.17 -5.89
CA PHE A 576 11.10 -22.08 -7.21
C PHE A 576 11.85 -21.03 -8.05
N ASP A 577 12.63 -21.53 -9.03
CA ASP A 577 13.31 -20.65 -9.98
C ASP A 577 12.31 -20.16 -11.03
N LEU A 578 11.80 -18.96 -10.85
CA LEU A 578 10.86 -18.31 -11.77
C LEU A 578 11.55 -17.36 -12.76
N GLY A 579 12.88 -17.34 -12.80
CA GLY A 579 13.65 -16.58 -13.80
C GLY A 579 13.79 -15.10 -13.55
N TYR A 580 13.42 -14.61 -12.37
CA TYR A 580 13.62 -13.21 -11.98
C TYR A 580 15.04 -12.98 -11.47
N ASP A 581 15.56 -11.75 -11.68
CA ASP A 581 16.78 -11.32 -10.98
C ASP A 581 16.45 -10.93 -9.54
N SER A 582 17.24 -11.45 -8.60
CA SER A 582 17.05 -11.17 -7.17
C SER A 582 17.66 -9.83 -6.73
N ASP A 583 18.59 -9.27 -7.51
CA ASP A 583 19.34 -8.08 -7.08
C ASP A 583 18.56 -6.76 -7.32
N ASP A 584 17.64 -6.77 -8.28
CA ASP A 584 16.84 -5.61 -8.64
C ASP A 584 15.52 -5.50 -7.85
N HIS A 585 15.31 -6.37 -6.83
CA HIS A 585 14.08 -6.39 -6.04
C HIS A 585 14.35 -6.59 -4.54
N GLY A 586 13.40 -6.13 -3.73
CA GLY A 586 13.45 -6.27 -2.27
C GLY A 586 14.21 -5.15 -1.58
N GLU A 587 14.48 -5.34 -0.30
CA GLU A 587 15.13 -4.35 0.55
C GLU A 587 16.50 -3.90 0.03
N ARG A 588 17.22 -4.81 -0.62
CA ARG A 588 18.56 -4.54 -1.18
C ARG A 588 18.56 -3.54 -2.34
N SER A 589 17.43 -3.37 -3.01
CA SER A 589 17.27 -2.40 -4.09
C SER A 589 16.87 -1.00 -3.61
N LEU A 590 16.57 -0.85 -2.31
CA LEU A 590 16.15 0.42 -1.73
C LEU A 590 17.37 1.26 -1.28
N ASP A 591 17.34 2.54 -1.61
CA ASP A 591 18.34 3.49 -1.14
C ASP A 591 18.30 3.61 0.38
N ASN A 592 19.46 3.78 1.01
CA ASN A 592 19.61 3.96 2.46
C ASN A 592 19.12 2.81 3.35
N ALA A 593 18.83 1.62 2.79
CA ALA A 593 18.46 0.45 3.58
C ALA A 593 19.52 0.16 4.65
N LEU A 594 19.08 -0.29 5.84
CA LEU A 594 20.00 -0.64 6.92
C LEU A 594 20.86 -1.85 6.51
N PRO A 595 22.14 -1.90 6.93
CA PRO A 595 23.00 -3.02 6.61
C PRO A 595 22.55 -4.29 7.34
N TRP A 596 22.86 -5.43 6.74
CA TRP A 596 22.64 -6.72 7.41
C TRP A 596 23.45 -6.83 8.70
N SER A 597 22.83 -7.37 9.74
CA SER A 597 23.46 -7.58 11.04
C SER A 597 23.07 -8.90 11.67
N SER A 598 23.71 -9.29 12.76
CA SER A 598 23.41 -10.51 13.52
C SER A 598 23.62 -10.29 15.02
N ILE A 599 22.87 -11.07 15.80
CA ILE A 599 22.98 -11.12 17.27
C ILE A 599 23.17 -12.58 17.73
N ARG A 600 23.32 -12.78 19.03
CA ARG A 600 23.41 -14.13 19.60
C ARG A 600 22.09 -14.90 19.38
N PRO A 601 22.13 -16.17 18.94
CA PRO A 601 20.95 -17.02 18.87
C PRO A 601 20.20 -17.10 20.21
N ALA A 602 18.87 -17.14 20.13
CA ALA A 602 18.03 -17.48 21.29
C ALA A 602 18.17 -18.97 21.63
N SER A 603 17.73 -19.36 22.82
CA SER A 603 17.67 -20.78 23.20
C SER A 603 16.35 -21.38 22.74
N TYR A 604 16.39 -22.36 21.87
CA TYR A 604 15.21 -23.08 21.37
C TYR A 604 15.56 -24.54 21.03
N GLN A 605 14.54 -25.37 20.82
CA GLN A 605 14.70 -26.77 20.42
C GLN A 605 14.00 -26.98 19.08
N THR A 606 14.70 -27.61 18.16
CA THR A 606 14.15 -27.94 16.82
C THR A 606 13.29 -29.20 16.89
N PHE A 607 12.33 -29.30 15.99
CA PHE A 607 11.67 -30.56 15.70
C PHE A 607 12.64 -31.48 14.94
N ASN A 608 12.25 -32.75 14.80
CA ASN A 608 13.09 -33.70 14.02
C ASN A 608 13.11 -33.25 12.56
N GLY A 609 14.31 -32.93 12.08
CA GLY A 609 14.51 -32.47 10.71
C GLY A 609 14.13 -33.52 9.65
N VAL A 610 13.83 -33.02 8.47
CA VAL A 610 13.47 -33.82 7.29
C VAL A 610 14.66 -33.86 6.32
N ASP A 611 14.87 -34.97 5.60
CA ASP A 611 15.85 -35.00 4.50
C ASP A 611 15.33 -34.17 3.32
N LEU A 612 15.75 -32.91 3.28
CA LEU A 612 15.37 -31.95 2.25
C LEU A 612 15.89 -32.36 0.85
N ASN A 613 16.96 -33.16 0.74
CA ASN A 613 17.56 -33.46 -0.55
C ASN A 613 16.63 -34.26 -1.46
N VAL A 614 15.89 -35.22 -0.88
CA VAL A 614 14.91 -36.01 -1.63
C VAL A 614 13.74 -35.15 -2.11
N LEU A 615 13.20 -34.31 -1.22
CA LEU A 615 12.07 -33.43 -1.55
C LEU A 615 12.47 -32.39 -2.61
N ARG A 616 13.64 -31.76 -2.44
CA ARG A 616 14.21 -30.81 -3.39
C ARG A 616 14.42 -31.43 -4.77
N SER A 617 15.02 -32.63 -4.83
CA SER A 617 15.26 -33.31 -6.10
C SER A 617 13.97 -33.65 -6.85
N ARG A 618 12.94 -34.11 -6.12
CA ARG A 618 11.62 -34.40 -6.71
C ARG A 618 10.92 -33.14 -7.22
N SER A 619 10.97 -32.04 -6.45
CA SER A 619 10.39 -30.78 -6.88
C SER A 619 11.07 -30.23 -8.13
N VAL A 620 12.41 -30.19 -8.15
CA VAL A 620 13.19 -29.77 -9.34
C VAL A 620 12.85 -30.62 -10.57
N GLU A 621 12.71 -31.94 -10.41
CA GLU A 621 12.33 -32.81 -11.53
C GLU A 621 10.90 -32.50 -12.04
N ARG A 622 9.94 -32.26 -11.15
CA ARG A 622 8.56 -31.92 -11.52
C ARG A 622 8.47 -30.55 -12.19
N THR A 623 9.02 -29.52 -11.54
CA THR A 623 8.95 -28.13 -12.04
C THR A 623 9.65 -27.97 -13.40
N ALA A 624 10.76 -28.68 -13.63
CA ALA A 624 11.42 -28.67 -14.95
C ALA A 624 10.55 -29.24 -16.08
N ARG A 625 9.59 -30.15 -15.78
CA ARG A 625 8.68 -30.75 -16.75
C ARG A 625 7.32 -30.07 -16.81
N ASP A 626 6.94 -29.35 -15.74
CA ASP A 626 5.64 -28.67 -15.65
C ASP A 626 5.57 -27.49 -16.62
N ARG A 627 4.46 -27.41 -17.38
CA ARG A 627 4.25 -26.35 -18.38
C ARG A 627 4.00 -24.99 -17.73
N GLY A 628 3.34 -24.98 -16.57
CA GLY A 628 3.08 -23.77 -15.81
C GLY A 628 4.37 -23.15 -15.29
N PHE A 629 5.26 -23.94 -14.69
CA PHE A 629 6.57 -23.44 -14.25
C PHE A 629 7.43 -22.94 -15.40
N ARG A 630 7.43 -23.63 -16.55
CA ARG A 630 8.16 -23.15 -17.73
C ARG A 630 7.61 -21.80 -18.23
N MET A 631 6.29 -21.65 -18.25
CA MET A 631 5.63 -20.39 -18.60
C MET A 631 6.05 -19.28 -17.63
N LEU A 632 5.94 -19.49 -16.30
CA LEU A 632 6.32 -18.51 -15.29
C LEU A 632 7.81 -18.13 -15.38
N THR A 633 8.72 -19.14 -15.51
CA THR A 633 10.15 -18.89 -15.66
C THR A 633 10.47 -18.07 -16.91
N ARG A 634 9.78 -18.33 -18.01
CA ARG A 634 9.98 -17.56 -19.24
C ARG A 634 9.46 -16.12 -19.10
N GLN A 635 8.31 -15.94 -18.47
CA GLN A 635 7.77 -14.62 -18.17
C GLN A 635 8.73 -13.83 -17.27
N GLY A 636 9.25 -14.44 -16.20
CA GLY A 636 10.22 -13.81 -15.31
C GLY A 636 11.48 -13.35 -16.04
N ARG A 637 12.08 -14.23 -16.85
CA ARG A 637 13.27 -13.87 -17.65
C ARG A 637 13.01 -12.74 -18.64
N MET A 638 11.84 -12.75 -19.28
CA MET A 638 11.47 -11.65 -20.20
C MET A 638 11.29 -10.33 -19.46
N LEU A 639 10.70 -10.34 -18.26
CA LEU A 639 10.57 -9.14 -17.45
C LEU A 639 11.94 -8.60 -17.03
N THR A 640 12.84 -9.46 -16.55
CA THR A 640 14.23 -9.09 -16.24
C THR A 640 14.97 -8.52 -17.47
N GLU A 641 14.79 -9.13 -18.66
CA GLU A 641 15.36 -8.58 -19.89
C GLU A 641 14.79 -7.21 -20.29
N ILE A 642 13.51 -6.94 -19.99
CA ILE A 642 12.86 -5.66 -20.26
C ILE A 642 13.35 -4.61 -19.24
N GLU A 643 13.40 -4.96 -17.96
CA GLU A 643 13.85 -4.09 -16.87
C GLU A 643 15.34 -3.71 -17.01
N ALA A 644 16.18 -4.62 -17.53
CA ALA A 644 17.59 -4.33 -17.82
C ALA A 644 17.81 -3.36 -18.99
N ARG A 645 16.76 -3.00 -19.73
CA ARG A 645 16.85 -2.03 -20.83
C ARG A 645 16.36 -0.67 -20.36
N ASP A 646 17.09 0.35 -20.76
CA ASP A 646 16.71 1.75 -20.57
C ASP A 646 16.33 2.44 -21.89
N LEU A 647 16.59 1.79 -23.04
CA LEU A 647 16.43 2.33 -24.38
C LEU A 647 15.43 1.54 -25.22
N VAL A 648 14.59 2.24 -25.98
CA VAL A 648 13.72 1.63 -27.01
C VAL A 648 13.92 2.31 -28.37
N SER A 649 13.81 1.54 -29.45
CA SER A 649 13.83 2.06 -30.80
C SER A 649 12.57 2.88 -31.10
N LEU A 650 12.71 3.99 -31.83
CA LEU A 650 11.60 4.79 -32.35
C LEU A 650 11.26 4.47 -33.81
N ARG A 651 11.85 3.41 -34.35
CA ARG A 651 11.49 2.87 -35.66
C ARG A 651 10.30 1.90 -35.54
N GLU A 652 9.31 2.09 -36.40
CA GLU A 652 8.07 1.29 -36.34
C GLU A 652 8.32 -0.17 -36.70
N ASP A 653 9.13 -0.44 -37.73
CA ASP A 653 9.43 -1.80 -38.17
C ASP A 653 10.14 -2.63 -37.09
N GLU A 654 11.13 -2.04 -36.40
CA GLU A 654 11.87 -2.69 -35.31
C GLU A 654 10.96 -2.97 -34.11
N ARG A 655 10.19 -1.96 -33.68
CA ARG A 655 9.25 -2.08 -32.54
C ARG A 655 8.14 -3.09 -32.82
N ARG A 656 7.57 -3.08 -34.04
CA ARG A 656 6.53 -4.03 -34.44
C ARG A 656 7.06 -5.48 -34.49
N GLN A 657 8.30 -5.67 -34.96
CA GLN A 657 8.92 -6.99 -34.92
C GLN A 657 9.20 -7.46 -33.50
N GLU A 658 9.71 -6.59 -32.65
CA GLU A 658 10.00 -6.91 -31.25
C GLU A 658 8.71 -7.24 -30.47
N SER A 659 7.67 -6.38 -30.57
CA SER A 659 6.37 -6.62 -29.94
C SER A 659 5.77 -7.95 -30.40
N LYS A 660 5.68 -8.17 -31.72
CA LYS A 660 5.13 -9.42 -32.26
C LYS A 660 5.87 -10.67 -31.78
N ARG A 661 7.23 -10.61 -31.67
CA ARG A 661 8.00 -11.76 -31.15
C ARG A 661 7.68 -12.02 -29.68
N ARG A 662 7.62 -10.97 -28.88
CA ARG A 662 7.35 -11.03 -27.45
C ARG A 662 5.93 -11.53 -27.18
N ASP A 663 4.94 -10.86 -27.76
CA ASP A 663 3.53 -11.15 -27.54
C ASP A 663 3.17 -12.55 -28.02
N LYS A 664 3.72 -12.97 -29.18
CA LYS A 664 3.56 -14.33 -29.69
C LYS A 664 4.15 -15.36 -28.70
N ALA A 665 5.37 -15.12 -28.21
CA ALA A 665 6.04 -16.07 -27.31
C ALA A 665 5.28 -16.21 -25.97
N LEU A 666 4.81 -15.11 -25.38
CA LEU A 666 4.02 -15.12 -24.14
C LEU A 666 2.65 -15.80 -24.34
N LYS A 667 1.96 -15.41 -25.41
CA LYS A 667 0.62 -15.95 -25.74
C LYS A 667 0.67 -17.46 -26.07
N GLU A 668 1.70 -17.92 -26.79
CA GLU A 668 1.88 -19.34 -27.11
C GLU A 668 2.10 -20.17 -25.85
N GLU A 669 3.00 -19.78 -24.97
CA GLU A 669 3.31 -20.49 -23.72
C GLU A 669 2.07 -20.53 -22.80
N ARG A 670 1.40 -19.39 -22.61
CA ARG A 670 0.18 -19.31 -21.82
C ARG A 670 -0.93 -20.19 -22.37
N ASN A 671 -1.17 -20.12 -23.67
CA ASN A 671 -2.21 -20.91 -24.33
C ASN A 671 -1.88 -22.41 -24.29
N GLU A 672 -0.62 -22.79 -24.41
CA GLU A 672 -0.18 -24.18 -24.26
C GLU A 672 -0.42 -24.69 -22.84
N PHE A 673 -0.11 -23.85 -21.82
CA PHE A 673 -0.40 -24.17 -20.43
C PHE A 673 -1.91 -24.33 -20.19
N LEU A 674 -2.74 -23.36 -20.60
CA LEU A 674 -4.20 -23.41 -20.41
C LEU A 674 -4.83 -24.65 -21.07
N ARG A 675 -4.45 -24.96 -22.31
CA ARG A 675 -4.92 -26.19 -22.99
C ARG A 675 -4.49 -27.46 -22.26
N SER A 676 -3.32 -27.47 -21.62
CA SER A 676 -2.88 -28.60 -20.82
C SER A 676 -3.71 -28.81 -19.54
N ARG A 677 -4.51 -27.80 -19.19
CA ARG A 677 -5.48 -27.81 -18.08
C ARG A 677 -6.95 -27.92 -18.57
N ASP A 678 -7.12 -28.36 -19.83
CA ASP A 678 -8.43 -28.48 -20.49
C ASP A 678 -9.23 -27.16 -20.55
N MET A 679 -8.49 -26.02 -20.61
CA MET A 679 -9.08 -24.68 -20.75
C MET A 679 -8.82 -24.11 -22.14
N GLU A 680 -9.87 -23.57 -22.76
CA GLU A 680 -9.68 -22.80 -23.99
C GLU A 680 -9.23 -21.38 -23.66
N PRO A 681 -8.15 -20.87 -24.27
CA PRO A 681 -7.70 -19.50 -24.07
C PRO A 681 -8.78 -18.48 -24.45
N VAL A 682 -8.98 -17.47 -23.61
CA VAL A 682 -9.89 -16.36 -23.91
C VAL A 682 -9.28 -15.50 -25.01
N ASP A 683 -10.10 -15.09 -25.95
CA ASP A 683 -9.72 -14.07 -26.93
C ASP A 683 -9.78 -12.70 -26.28
N GLU A 684 -8.62 -12.15 -25.95
CA GLU A 684 -8.49 -10.83 -25.30
C GLU A 684 -8.84 -9.66 -26.24
N ASP A 685 -8.95 -9.93 -27.55
CA ASP A 685 -9.32 -8.96 -28.58
C ASP A 685 -10.85 -8.99 -28.86
N ALA A 686 -11.61 -9.89 -28.19
CA ALA A 686 -13.06 -9.98 -28.33
C ALA A 686 -13.77 -8.78 -27.66
N ASP A 687 -14.89 -8.35 -28.26
CA ASP A 687 -15.74 -7.30 -27.71
C ASP A 687 -17.20 -7.80 -27.64
N PRO A 688 -17.81 -8.02 -26.44
CA PRO A 688 -17.19 -7.86 -25.10
C PRO A 688 -16.24 -9.02 -24.73
N ILE A 689 -15.23 -8.71 -23.90
CA ILE A 689 -14.32 -9.69 -23.32
C ILE A 689 -15.10 -10.53 -22.28
N ASP A 690 -14.85 -11.82 -22.24
CA ASP A 690 -15.37 -12.72 -21.19
C ASP A 690 -14.54 -12.58 -19.90
N GLU A 691 -14.94 -11.63 -19.05
CA GLU A 691 -14.24 -11.33 -17.78
C GLU A 691 -14.26 -12.55 -16.84
N GLU A 692 -15.34 -13.34 -16.79
CA GLU A 692 -15.44 -14.53 -15.92
C GLU A 692 -14.48 -15.63 -16.36
N ALA A 693 -14.33 -15.83 -17.66
CA ALA A 693 -13.38 -16.78 -18.20
C ALA A 693 -11.93 -16.34 -17.97
N LEU A 694 -11.65 -15.04 -18.06
CA LEU A 694 -10.31 -14.49 -17.71
C LEU A 694 -9.98 -14.70 -16.23
N GLU A 695 -10.91 -14.43 -15.33
CA GLU A 695 -10.73 -14.65 -13.89
C GLU A 695 -10.42 -16.12 -13.59
N LYS A 696 -11.18 -17.06 -14.18
CA LYS A 696 -10.93 -18.49 -14.04
C LYS A 696 -9.55 -18.92 -14.57
N GLN A 697 -9.09 -18.32 -15.68
CA GLN A 697 -7.76 -18.59 -16.20
C GLN A 697 -6.67 -18.07 -15.28
N GLN A 698 -6.87 -16.90 -14.68
CA GLN A 698 -5.95 -16.32 -13.72
C GLN A 698 -5.85 -17.19 -12.45
N ASP A 699 -6.97 -17.68 -11.94
CA ASP A 699 -7.00 -18.60 -10.78
C ASP A 699 -6.15 -19.86 -11.02
N VAL A 700 -6.20 -20.43 -12.22
CA VAL A 700 -5.41 -21.62 -12.59
C VAL A 700 -3.93 -21.28 -12.72
N ILE A 701 -3.58 -20.08 -13.17
CA ILE A 701 -2.17 -19.60 -13.21
C ILE A 701 -1.65 -19.38 -11.79
N ASP A 702 -2.44 -18.75 -10.93
CA ASP A 702 -2.08 -18.47 -9.54
C ASP A 702 -1.91 -19.76 -8.71
N ALA A 703 -2.62 -20.83 -9.10
CA ALA A 703 -2.53 -22.13 -8.45
C ALA A 703 -1.21 -22.89 -8.76
N ILE A 704 -0.48 -22.59 -9.84
CA ILE A 704 0.72 -23.34 -10.27
C ILE A 704 1.69 -23.60 -9.12
N GLN A 705 2.05 -22.55 -8.39
CA GLN A 705 3.01 -22.62 -7.30
C GLN A 705 2.43 -23.31 -6.06
N VAL A 706 1.15 -23.06 -5.75
CA VAL A 706 0.47 -23.68 -4.60
C VAL A 706 0.26 -25.17 -4.83
N ASP A 707 -0.05 -25.58 -6.05
CA ASP A 707 -0.15 -27.00 -6.43
C ASP A 707 1.21 -27.72 -6.20
N GLU A 708 2.33 -27.09 -6.56
CA GLU A 708 3.64 -27.70 -6.29
C GLU A 708 3.96 -27.72 -4.79
N ALA A 709 3.61 -26.66 -4.04
CA ALA A 709 3.75 -26.67 -2.58
C ALA A 709 2.93 -27.80 -1.94
N ALA A 710 1.72 -28.04 -2.44
CA ALA A 710 0.89 -29.18 -2.01
C ALA A 710 1.51 -30.55 -2.37
N ARG A 711 2.12 -30.67 -3.55
CA ARG A 711 2.86 -31.89 -3.98
C ARG A 711 4.09 -32.14 -3.11
N ILE A 712 4.86 -31.10 -2.78
CA ILE A 712 6.01 -31.18 -1.88
C ILE A 712 5.54 -31.64 -0.49
N LEU A 713 4.45 -31.04 0.03
CA LEU A 713 3.88 -31.45 1.32
C LEU A 713 3.37 -32.89 1.30
N ALA A 714 2.77 -33.32 0.18
CA ALA A 714 2.34 -34.72 0.00
C ALA A 714 3.54 -35.69 -0.02
N ASP A 715 4.67 -35.31 -0.65
CA ASP A 715 5.92 -36.10 -0.60
C ASP A 715 6.46 -36.18 0.84
N LEU A 716 6.42 -35.09 1.61
CA LEU A 716 6.79 -35.08 3.02
C LEU A 716 5.93 -36.05 3.84
N ILE A 717 4.59 -35.99 3.68
CA ILE A 717 3.64 -36.87 4.38
C ILE A 717 3.95 -38.35 4.07
N LYS A 718 4.19 -38.69 2.82
CA LYS A 718 4.55 -40.06 2.41
C LYS A 718 5.88 -40.51 3.00
N HIS A 719 6.88 -39.62 3.04
CA HIS A 719 8.18 -39.92 3.61
C HIS A 719 8.10 -40.17 5.12
N GLN A 720 7.33 -39.36 5.83
CA GLN A 720 7.07 -39.52 7.29
C GLN A 720 6.19 -40.73 7.60
N GLY A 721 5.25 -41.09 6.74
CA GLY A 721 4.37 -42.27 6.92
C GLY A 721 5.07 -43.61 6.71
N GLY A 722 6.26 -43.63 6.06
CA GLY A 722 7.14 -44.79 5.95
C GLY A 722 8.05 -45.02 7.16
N ALA A 723 8.25 -44.02 7.99
CA ALA A 723 8.89 -44.15 9.32
C ALA A 723 7.78 -44.23 10.38
N GLU A 724 7.73 -45.31 11.18
CA GLU A 724 6.74 -45.49 12.21
C GLU A 724 6.57 -44.23 13.09
N ARG A 725 5.36 -43.67 13.08
CA ARG A 725 5.01 -42.50 13.94
C ARG A 725 5.25 -42.86 15.42
N PRO A 726 5.99 -42.05 16.17
CA PRO A 726 5.83 -42.09 17.63
C PRO A 726 4.37 -41.66 17.93
N ARG A 727 3.54 -42.56 18.36
CA ARG A 727 2.20 -42.26 18.90
C ARG A 727 2.39 -41.25 20.04
N ALA A 728 2.03 -39.99 19.79
CA ALA A 728 1.83 -39.05 20.89
C ALA A 728 0.78 -39.65 21.82
N ALA A 729 1.22 -39.96 23.02
CA ALA A 729 0.35 -40.48 24.06
C ALA A 729 -0.71 -39.40 24.37
N MET A 730 -1.95 -39.65 23.95
CA MET A 730 -3.09 -39.03 24.61
C MET A 730 -3.02 -39.46 26.07
N ARG A 731 -2.79 -38.56 26.97
CA ARG A 731 -3.12 -38.69 28.38
C ARG A 731 -4.42 -37.94 28.62
N ASP A 732 -5.38 -38.70 29.08
CA ASP A 732 -6.67 -38.29 29.63
C ASP A 732 -6.58 -37.12 30.61
#